data_a6fc289ba109fc9716872c58b21b44eb
#
_entry.id   a6fc289ba109fc9716872c58b21b44eb
#
_cell.length_a   1.000
_cell.length_b   1.000
_cell.length_c   1.000
_cell.angle_alpha   90.00
_cell.angle_beta   90.00
_cell.angle_gamma   90.00
#
_symmetry.space_group_name_H-M   'P 1'
#
loop_
_entity.id
_entity.type
_entity.pdbx_description
1 polymer ?
#
loop_
_entity_poly.entity_id
_entity_poly.type
_entity_poly.pdbx_seq_one_letter_code
_entity_poly.pdbx_strand_id
1 'polypeptide(L)'
;MLEPRSGPRVYMVPLGVDFPKALVDGLMMRWRDKPPDALARVELIVNTRRMARRIRGLFDEGPACLLPKITMITQPGESWKLGDIPEAVSPLRRRLELVQLVSALLDKQPDLAPRGSIYDLADSLVTLMDEMHGEGVSPDALDALDISDQSGHWARITAFLSIIRHYFGSDGAPDPEARQRRVIEGLIAAWEADPPQHPILLAGSTGSRGTTQALMRAVAKLPQGAVVLPGFDADMPDAVWHALIGKTAHEDHPQYRFAALFESLDMSHKDVLAWTTERPAVVARNAALSLALRPAPVTDQWLRDGPRLSALNTAFEDVTLVEAPSQRIEALTIAMRLRQAAETGQKAALITPDRALTRQVSAALDRWDILPDDSAGVPLHLSAPGRFLRHVSELLHRPLSAELLLTILKHPLTHSAEDRGPHLRMSRELELYLRRHGPPFPTAQTIASWAASERDPFAETWTAWVIDTLCVEPAADTADLEVLIQDHLRRAAHISRGCSEEGVGKLWDGDAGREALKIVSDLAENADAGGRMPPGDYAALFHSLLSSGQVRNAQDPHPNIMIWGTLEARVQGADVIILAGLNEGSWPEVPTPDPWLNRDMRRQMGLLLPDRRIGLSAHDFQQAVLNKEVWLTRSVRSDDAETVPSRWLNRVENLLSGLPDHGGTEALERMKAKGDEWLQLADRLEQPIDSQAAKRPSPRPPVGARPRQLSVTQIQKLIRDPYAIYARHVLRLRPLDPLMRLPDALLRGTVVHKALEEFVLGTKDNQTLVTVDQFDEKIGSVLHQNVPWAEARLLWKARLARVSERFVDGEKARRLIAEPTLLETKGASTLDDLGFTLTAEADRIDVDAEGQFHIYDYKTGAPPSRDVQMHFDKQLLLEAAIAERAGFGDLPPAPVARAVFIGLGSGKTEEVAPIETETPERVWDEFQQLIRDYFGDKLGFTARRAPQTTRDEGDYDHLARFGEWDVSDKPNPEVVG
;
A
#
# COMPACT_ATOMS: atom_id res chain seq x y z
N MET A 1 41.72 -0.64 -35.78
CA MET A 1 41.92 -2.02 -35.29
C MET A 1 42.53 -1.96 -33.92
N LEU A 2 42.18 -2.85 -33.04
CA LEU A 2 42.85 -3.03 -31.73
C LEU A 2 44.27 -3.55 -31.95
N GLU A 3 45.22 -3.21 -31.08
CA GLU A 3 46.58 -3.69 -31.17
C GLU A 3 46.66 -5.23 -31.10
N PRO A 4 47.49 -5.89 -31.88
CA PRO A 4 47.66 -7.35 -31.82
C PRO A 4 48.12 -7.78 -30.44
N ARG A 5 47.50 -8.78 -29.83
CA ARG A 5 47.85 -9.38 -28.55
C ARG A 5 47.70 -10.89 -28.59
N SER A 6 48.62 -11.58 -27.94
CA SER A 6 48.48 -13.01 -27.67
C SER A 6 47.68 -13.18 -26.38
N GLY A 7 46.47 -13.75 -26.45
CA GLY A 7 45.59 -14.00 -25.31
C GLY A 7 44.37 -13.05 -25.23
N PRO A 8 43.48 -13.30 -24.28
CA PRO A 8 42.23 -12.55 -24.12
C PRO A 8 42.48 -11.05 -23.85
N ARG A 9 41.59 -10.20 -24.40
CA ARG A 9 41.65 -8.74 -24.14
C ARG A 9 40.56 -8.34 -23.16
N VAL A 10 40.99 -8.09 -21.93
CA VAL A 10 40.12 -7.54 -20.88
C VAL A 10 40.71 -6.24 -20.40
N TYR A 11 39.91 -5.20 -20.44
CA TYR A 11 40.23 -3.88 -19.89
C TYR A 11 39.40 -3.59 -18.66
N MET A 12 39.87 -2.71 -17.82
CA MET A 12 39.16 -2.25 -16.64
C MET A 12 39.01 -0.73 -16.63
N VAL A 13 37.91 -0.26 -16.08
CA VAL A 13 37.75 1.10 -15.55
C VAL A 13 37.72 1.00 -14.03
N PRO A 14 38.54 1.77 -13.31
CA PRO A 14 38.60 1.71 -11.84
C PRO A 14 37.26 2.08 -11.17
N LEU A 15 37.05 1.59 -9.96
CA LEU A 15 35.97 2.02 -9.07
C LEU A 15 35.99 3.55 -8.89
N GLY A 16 34.78 4.16 -8.85
CA GLY A 16 34.64 5.61 -8.63
C GLY A 16 34.95 6.50 -9.84
N VAL A 17 35.26 5.92 -11.01
CA VAL A 17 35.39 6.63 -12.28
C VAL A 17 34.07 6.54 -13.05
N ASP A 18 33.62 7.66 -13.66
CA ASP A 18 32.43 7.68 -14.53
C ASP A 18 32.64 6.76 -15.73
N PHE A 19 32.07 5.54 -15.66
CA PHE A 19 32.32 4.48 -16.61
C PHE A 19 31.92 4.85 -18.04
N PRO A 20 30.71 5.38 -18.35
CA PRO A 20 30.35 5.79 -19.70
C PRO A 20 31.30 6.86 -20.28
N LYS A 21 31.66 7.85 -19.45
CA LYS A 21 32.58 8.91 -19.86
C LYS A 21 33.98 8.36 -20.15
N ALA A 22 34.53 7.57 -19.24
CA ALA A 22 35.83 6.92 -19.43
C ALA A 22 35.84 5.98 -20.66
N LEU A 23 34.71 5.32 -20.93
CA LEU A 23 34.55 4.46 -22.10
C LEU A 23 34.64 5.27 -23.41
N VAL A 24 33.90 6.38 -23.49
CA VAL A 24 33.89 7.27 -24.66
C VAL A 24 35.26 7.93 -24.84
N ASP A 25 35.83 8.48 -23.79
CA ASP A 25 37.17 9.14 -23.83
C ASP A 25 38.24 8.15 -24.27
N GLY A 26 38.19 6.93 -23.73
CA GLY A 26 39.12 5.86 -24.12
C GLY A 26 38.92 5.38 -25.58
N LEU A 27 37.68 5.40 -26.09
CA LEU A 27 37.40 5.18 -27.51
C LEU A 27 38.00 6.31 -28.36
N MET A 28 37.65 7.55 -28.06
CA MET A 28 38.13 8.71 -28.80
C MET A 28 39.65 8.78 -28.84
N MET A 29 40.31 8.47 -27.71
CA MET A 29 41.77 8.43 -27.63
C MET A 29 42.39 7.37 -28.57
N ARG A 30 41.84 6.14 -28.57
CA ARG A 30 42.39 5.02 -29.38
C ARG A 30 42.08 5.13 -30.85
N TRP A 31 41.02 5.84 -31.23
CA TRP A 31 40.65 6.07 -32.60
C TRP A 31 41.04 7.44 -33.16
N ARG A 32 41.76 8.28 -32.37
CA ARG A 32 42.15 9.67 -32.73
C ARG A 32 42.90 9.75 -34.05
N ASP A 33 43.89 8.86 -34.27
CA ASP A 33 44.76 8.86 -35.43
C ASP A 33 44.29 7.88 -36.55
N LYS A 34 43.03 7.41 -36.46
CA LYS A 34 42.44 6.55 -37.46
C LYS A 34 41.57 7.35 -38.44
N PRO A 35 41.25 6.78 -39.64
CA PRO A 35 40.30 7.41 -40.55
C PRO A 35 38.96 7.75 -39.85
N PRO A 36 38.27 8.83 -40.29
CA PRO A 36 37.01 9.26 -39.64
C PRO A 36 35.91 8.19 -39.60
N ASP A 37 35.90 7.26 -40.54
CA ASP A 37 34.96 6.15 -40.62
C ASP A 37 35.33 4.96 -39.75
N ALA A 38 36.52 4.94 -39.18
CA ALA A 38 37.01 3.80 -38.40
C ALA A 38 36.21 3.60 -37.12
N LEU A 39 35.72 4.69 -36.50
CA LEU A 39 34.89 4.61 -35.31
C LEU A 39 33.49 4.02 -35.60
N ALA A 40 32.92 4.34 -36.76
CA ALA A 40 31.63 3.81 -37.21
C ALA A 40 31.64 2.28 -37.46
N ARG A 41 32.85 1.71 -37.67
CA ARG A 41 33.01 0.26 -37.80
C ARG A 41 33.10 -0.47 -36.46
N VAL A 42 33.21 0.24 -35.36
CA VAL A 42 33.22 -0.36 -34.03
C VAL A 42 31.81 -0.80 -33.64
N GLU A 43 31.63 -2.06 -33.28
CA GLU A 43 30.42 -2.56 -32.64
C GLU A 43 30.59 -2.51 -31.12
N LEU A 44 29.76 -1.68 -30.48
CA LEU A 44 29.78 -1.47 -29.04
C LEU A 44 28.56 -2.14 -28.41
N ILE A 45 28.77 -3.26 -27.75
CA ILE A 45 27.73 -4.01 -27.04
C ILE A 45 27.64 -3.50 -25.60
N VAL A 46 26.47 -3.00 -25.19
CA VAL A 46 26.24 -2.43 -23.84
C VAL A 46 25.08 -3.13 -23.14
N ASN A 47 25.03 -3.01 -21.81
CA ASN A 47 24.11 -3.77 -20.97
C ASN A 47 22.70 -3.15 -20.83
N THR A 48 22.54 -1.81 -20.88
CA THR A 48 21.25 -1.14 -20.68
C THR A 48 20.97 -0.06 -21.73
N ARG A 49 19.68 0.17 -22.01
CA ARG A 49 19.24 1.28 -22.91
C ARG A 49 19.67 2.66 -22.38
N ARG A 50 19.69 2.83 -21.03
CA ARG A 50 20.11 4.08 -20.40
C ARG A 50 21.61 4.31 -20.62
N MET A 51 22.44 3.28 -20.48
CA MET A 51 23.86 3.32 -20.84
C MET A 51 24.05 3.74 -22.28
N ALA A 52 23.34 3.11 -23.23
CA ALA A 52 23.41 3.46 -24.65
C ALA A 52 23.00 4.91 -24.91
N ARG A 53 21.96 5.41 -24.24
CA ARG A 53 21.52 6.81 -24.35
C ARG A 53 22.58 7.77 -23.83
N ARG A 54 23.14 7.49 -22.64
CA ARG A 54 24.19 8.32 -22.05
C ARG A 54 25.45 8.37 -22.91
N ILE A 55 25.88 7.21 -23.45
CA ILE A 55 27.02 7.16 -24.36
C ILE A 55 26.77 8.03 -25.60
N ARG A 56 25.57 7.98 -26.21
CA ARG A 56 25.22 8.87 -27.33
C ARG A 56 25.28 10.34 -26.92
N GLY A 57 24.68 10.70 -25.78
CA GLY A 57 24.76 12.09 -25.26
C GLY A 57 26.19 12.58 -25.05
N LEU A 58 27.09 11.73 -24.54
CA LEU A 58 28.52 12.07 -24.40
C LEU A 58 29.23 12.30 -25.76
N PHE A 59 28.84 11.54 -26.78
CA PHE A 59 29.36 11.83 -28.14
C PHE A 59 28.78 13.13 -28.72
N ASP A 60 27.50 13.44 -28.41
CA ASP A 60 26.84 14.67 -28.89
C ASP A 60 27.45 15.93 -28.24
N GLU A 61 27.97 15.80 -26.98
CA GLU A 61 28.69 16.86 -26.27
C GLU A 61 30.14 17.07 -26.82
N GLY A 62 30.66 16.09 -27.59
CA GLY A 62 32.00 16.08 -28.10
C GLY A 62 32.13 16.65 -29.53
N PRO A 63 33.31 16.52 -30.14
CA PRO A 63 33.50 16.91 -31.54
C PRO A 63 32.69 16.02 -32.49
N ALA A 64 32.23 16.58 -33.61
CA ALA A 64 31.47 15.84 -34.60
C ALA A 64 32.23 14.59 -35.09
N CYS A 65 31.63 13.42 -34.97
CA CYS A 65 32.20 12.14 -35.36
C CYS A 65 31.09 11.17 -35.85
N LEU A 66 31.50 10.15 -36.61
CA LEU A 66 30.63 9.03 -36.91
C LEU A 66 30.58 8.11 -35.71
N LEU A 67 29.35 7.88 -35.19
CA LEU A 67 29.14 7.07 -33.97
C LEU A 67 29.46 5.58 -34.20
N PRO A 68 29.95 4.89 -33.18
CA PRO A 68 30.01 3.43 -33.18
C PRO A 68 28.61 2.82 -33.29
N LYS A 69 28.52 1.61 -33.78
CA LYS A 69 27.28 0.85 -33.81
C LYS A 69 27.01 0.34 -32.40
N ILE A 70 26.07 1.01 -31.68
CA ILE A 70 25.71 0.66 -30.30
C ILE A 70 24.56 -0.37 -30.33
N THR A 71 24.84 -1.58 -29.81
CA THR A 71 23.89 -2.69 -29.71
C THR A 71 23.67 -3.08 -28.24
N MET A 72 22.55 -3.72 -27.99
CA MET A 72 22.23 -4.21 -26.63
C MET A 72 22.70 -5.64 -26.46
N ILE A 73 23.20 -5.98 -25.27
CA ILE A 73 23.60 -7.36 -24.92
C ILE A 73 22.42 -8.37 -25.02
N THR A 74 21.19 -7.87 -24.94
CA THR A 74 19.96 -8.67 -25.11
C THR A 74 19.59 -8.89 -26.58
N GLN A 75 20.24 -8.18 -27.51
CA GLN A 75 19.97 -8.23 -28.96
C GLN A 75 21.24 -8.32 -29.81
N PRO A 76 22.24 -9.16 -29.44
CA PRO A 76 23.52 -9.15 -30.12
C PRO A 76 23.46 -9.77 -31.56
N GLY A 77 22.40 -10.49 -31.87
CA GLY A 77 22.29 -11.27 -33.11
C GLY A 77 21.61 -10.58 -34.28
N GLU A 78 21.01 -9.38 -34.12
CA GLU A 78 20.26 -8.72 -35.18
C GLU A 78 21.10 -8.39 -36.46
N SER A 79 22.40 -8.26 -36.27
CA SER A 79 23.35 -7.93 -37.37
C SER A 79 23.98 -9.13 -38.06
N TRP A 80 23.79 -10.31 -37.53
CA TRP A 80 24.44 -11.52 -37.97
C TRP A 80 23.43 -12.49 -38.60
N LYS A 81 23.75 -13.04 -39.72
CA LYS A 81 22.93 -14.10 -40.36
C LYS A 81 23.12 -15.41 -39.59
N LEU A 82 22.52 -15.47 -38.42
CA LEU A 82 22.36 -16.71 -37.67
C LEU A 82 21.27 -17.52 -38.40
N GLY A 83 21.43 -18.85 -38.45
CA GLY A 83 20.42 -19.73 -39.04
C GLY A 83 19.03 -19.50 -38.43
N ASP A 84 18.04 -20.23 -38.91
CA ASP A 84 16.63 -20.04 -38.56
C ASP A 84 16.37 -20.40 -37.10
N ILE A 85 16.60 -19.43 -36.18
CA ILE A 85 16.28 -19.59 -34.76
C ILE A 85 14.83 -19.12 -34.58
N PRO A 86 13.90 -20.02 -34.18
CA PRO A 86 12.50 -19.65 -34.00
C PRO A 86 12.30 -18.47 -33.04
N GLU A 87 11.22 -17.74 -33.28
CA GLU A 87 10.80 -16.70 -32.33
C GLU A 87 10.47 -17.32 -30.96
N ALA A 88 10.69 -16.57 -29.91
CA ALA A 88 10.39 -17.00 -28.55
C ALA A 88 8.89 -17.04 -28.32
N VAL A 89 8.44 -18.03 -27.54
CA VAL A 89 7.08 -18.04 -26.98
C VAL A 89 6.90 -16.81 -26.07
N SER A 90 5.71 -16.20 -26.12
CA SER A 90 5.38 -15.13 -25.17
C SER A 90 5.59 -15.58 -23.72
N PRO A 91 6.26 -14.77 -22.87
CA PRO A 91 6.41 -15.08 -21.45
C PRO A 91 5.06 -15.34 -20.77
N LEU A 92 4.02 -14.62 -21.16
CA LEU A 92 2.68 -14.81 -20.63
C LEU A 92 2.08 -16.15 -21.05
N ARG A 93 2.22 -16.54 -22.32
CA ARG A 93 1.77 -17.85 -22.81
C ARG A 93 2.42 -18.97 -22.03
N ARG A 94 3.74 -18.93 -21.90
CA ARG A 94 4.49 -19.93 -21.11
C ARG A 94 4.02 -19.99 -19.66
N ARG A 95 3.78 -18.84 -19.02
CA ARG A 95 3.24 -18.76 -17.66
C ARG A 95 1.89 -19.44 -17.57
N LEU A 96 0.98 -19.17 -18.51
CA LEU A 96 -0.36 -19.76 -18.56
C LEU A 96 -0.30 -21.29 -18.75
N GLU A 97 0.55 -21.78 -19.65
CA GLU A 97 0.75 -23.22 -19.88
C GLU A 97 1.28 -23.91 -18.61
N LEU A 98 2.24 -23.29 -17.91
CA LEU A 98 2.75 -23.83 -16.64
C LEU A 98 1.69 -23.82 -15.54
N VAL A 99 0.86 -22.78 -15.45
CA VAL A 99 -0.29 -22.72 -14.54
C VAL A 99 -1.23 -23.92 -14.79
N GLN A 100 -1.52 -24.27 -16.05
CA GLN A 100 -2.34 -25.43 -16.39
C GLN A 100 -1.68 -26.75 -15.97
N LEU A 101 -0.37 -26.90 -16.18
CA LEU A 101 0.36 -28.11 -15.79
C LEU A 101 0.43 -28.26 -14.26
N VAL A 102 0.67 -27.17 -13.54
CA VAL A 102 0.65 -27.15 -12.07
C VAL A 102 -0.75 -27.45 -11.54
N SER A 103 -1.80 -26.86 -12.12
CA SER A 103 -3.19 -27.13 -11.75
C SER A 103 -3.55 -28.59 -11.96
N ALA A 104 -3.21 -29.17 -13.11
CA ALA A 104 -3.46 -30.58 -13.41
C ALA A 104 -2.70 -31.54 -12.48
N LEU A 105 -1.48 -31.15 -12.04
CA LEU A 105 -0.72 -31.89 -11.04
C LEU A 105 -1.41 -31.85 -9.68
N LEU A 106 -1.85 -30.67 -9.22
CA LEU A 106 -2.54 -30.51 -7.94
C LEU A 106 -3.91 -31.19 -7.93
N ASP A 107 -4.62 -31.27 -9.05
CA ASP A 107 -5.88 -32.01 -9.15
C ASP A 107 -5.68 -33.54 -8.95
N LYS A 108 -4.52 -34.06 -9.40
CA LYS A 108 -4.15 -35.46 -9.19
C LYS A 108 -3.56 -35.73 -7.80
N GLN A 109 -2.87 -34.76 -7.23
CA GLN A 109 -2.17 -34.85 -5.96
C GLN A 109 -2.40 -33.60 -5.08
N PRO A 110 -3.60 -33.48 -4.48
CA PRO A 110 -3.98 -32.25 -3.73
C PRO A 110 -3.10 -31.97 -2.49
N ASP A 111 -2.43 -32.99 -1.98
CA ASP A 111 -1.58 -32.88 -0.79
C ASP A 111 -0.20 -32.24 -1.07
N LEU A 112 0.14 -31.98 -2.35
CA LEU A 112 1.42 -31.39 -2.71
C LEU A 112 1.53 -29.91 -2.28
N ALA A 113 0.48 -29.11 -2.58
CA ALA A 113 0.41 -27.71 -2.20
C ALA A 113 -1.05 -27.20 -2.20
N PRO A 114 -1.33 -26.12 -1.47
CA PRO A 114 -2.64 -25.47 -1.53
C PRO A 114 -2.94 -24.91 -2.94
N ARG A 115 -4.18 -25.03 -3.40
CA ARG A 115 -4.61 -24.51 -4.72
C ARG A 115 -4.37 -23.02 -4.91
N GLY A 116 -4.45 -22.23 -3.84
CA GLY A 116 -4.16 -20.81 -3.86
C GLY A 116 -2.71 -20.43 -4.22
N SER A 117 -1.78 -21.42 -4.20
CA SER A 117 -0.36 -21.21 -4.55
C SER A 117 -0.02 -21.50 -6.01
N ILE A 118 -1.01 -21.77 -6.87
CA ILE A 118 -0.77 -22.19 -8.27
C ILE A 118 0.09 -21.18 -9.03
N TYR A 119 -0.22 -19.90 -8.92
CA TYR A 119 0.52 -18.84 -9.64
C TYR A 119 1.93 -18.67 -9.10
N ASP A 120 2.11 -18.67 -7.78
CA ASP A 120 3.43 -18.55 -7.15
C ASP A 120 4.34 -19.75 -7.52
N LEU A 121 3.76 -20.95 -7.56
CA LEU A 121 4.47 -22.15 -7.97
C LEU A 121 4.85 -22.10 -9.46
N ALA A 122 3.94 -21.69 -10.33
CA ALA A 122 4.23 -21.52 -11.76
C ALA A 122 5.31 -20.46 -11.99
N ASP A 123 5.23 -19.31 -11.33
CA ASP A 123 6.21 -18.22 -11.45
C ASP A 123 7.60 -18.65 -10.91
N SER A 124 7.64 -19.42 -9.83
CA SER A 124 8.91 -19.96 -9.32
C SER A 124 9.52 -21.03 -10.23
N LEU A 125 8.71 -21.85 -10.92
CA LEU A 125 9.18 -22.77 -11.95
C LEU A 125 9.71 -22.01 -13.18
N VAL A 126 9.01 -20.97 -13.65
CA VAL A 126 9.51 -20.09 -14.72
C VAL A 126 10.88 -19.54 -14.35
N THR A 127 11.03 -19.03 -13.13
CA THR A 127 12.31 -18.47 -12.65
C THR A 127 13.44 -19.51 -12.65
N LEU A 128 13.17 -20.73 -12.17
CA LEU A 128 14.16 -21.82 -12.19
C LEU A 128 14.53 -22.22 -13.62
N MET A 129 13.54 -22.34 -14.52
CA MET A 129 13.78 -22.66 -15.95
C MET A 129 14.61 -21.58 -16.64
N ASP A 130 14.31 -20.32 -16.42
CA ASP A 130 15.09 -19.18 -16.96
C ASP A 130 16.52 -19.21 -16.49
N GLU A 131 16.74 -19.56 -15.21
CA GLU A 131 18.09 -19.68 -14.66
C GLU A 131 18.83 -20.88 -15.26
N MET A 132 18.19 -22.04 -15.37
CA MET A 132 18.79 -23.22 -16.00
C MET A 132 19.18 -22.93 -17.45
N HIS A 133 18.32 -22.31 -18.24
CA HIS A 133 18.63 -21.91 -19.61
C HIS A 133 19.75 -20.86 -19.65
N GLY A 134 19.70 -19.84 -18.79
CA GLY A 134 20.74 -18.81 -18.72
C GLY A 134 22.12 -19.33 -18.36
N GLU A 135 22.20 -20.28 -17.41
CA GLU A 135 23.48 -20.90 -17.00
C GLU A 135 23.86 -22.13 -17.87
N GLY A 136 22.95 -22.61 -18.73
CA GLY A 136 23.16 -23.77 -19.63
C GLY A 136 23.16 -25.12 -18.93
N VAL A 137 22.34 -25.23 -17.90
CA VAL A 137 22.16 -26.45 -17.14
C VAL A 137 21.07 -27.30 -17.78
N SER A 138 21.42 -28.57 -18.18
CA SER A 138 20.46 -29.52 -18.69
C SER A 138 19.50 -29.98 -17.63
N PRO A 139 18.21 -30.24 -17.94
CA PRO A 139 17.28 -30.90 -17.03
C PRO A 139 17.79 -32.25 -16.46
N ASP A 140 18.68 -32.94 -17.17
CA ASP A 140 19.30 -34.18 -16.71
C ASP A 140 20.13 -34.01 -15.41
N ALA A 141 20.60 -32.80 -15.14
CA ALA A 141 21.28 -32.46 -13.90
C ALA A 141 20.39 -32.66 -12.65
N LEU A 142 19.07 -32.61 -12.82
CA LEU A 142 18.11 -32.92 -11.74
C LEU A 142 18.15 -34.39 -11.32
N ASP A 143 18.48 -35.30 -12.25
CA ASP A 143 18.60 -36.74 -11.97
C ASP A 143 19.90 -37.11 -11.26
N ALA A 144 20.90 -36.30 -11.43
CA ALA A 144 22.23 -36.53 -10.83
C ALA A 144 22.30 -36.04 -9.37
N LEU A 145 21.25 -35.43 -8.83
CA LEU A 145 21.24 -34.92 -7.47
C LEU A 145 21.25 -36.04 -6.42
N ASP A 146 22.12 -35.94 -5.44
CA ASP A 146 22.11 -36.79 -4.27
C ASP A 146 21.02 -36.37 -3.28
N ILE A 147 19.97 -37.17 -3.19
CA ILE A 147 18.76 -36.92 -2.39
C ILE A 147 18.64 -37.87 -1.18
N SER A 148 19.68 -38.60 -0.83
CA SER A 148 19.64 -39.64 0.19
C SER A 148 19.20 -39.21 1.58
N ASP A 149 19.34 -37.93 1.93
CA ASP A 149 18.99 -37.35 3.25
C ASP A 149 17.62 -36.67 3.36
N GLN A 150 16.77 -36.66 2.29
CA GLN A 150 15.59 -35.79 2.25
C GLN A 150 14.29 -36.49 1.80
N SER A 151 13.82 -37.49 2.53
CA SER A 151 12.78 -38.40 2.05
C SER A 151 11.36 -37.90 1.82
N GLY A 152 10.83 -36.96 2.57
CA GLY A 152 9.40 -36.53 2.48
C GLY A 152 9.14 -35.27 1.66
N HIS A 153 10.02 -34.31 1.72
CA HIS A 153 9.90 -33.02 1.00
C HIS A 153 10.28 -33.21 -0.48
N TRP A 154 11.28 -34.05 -0.76
CA TRP A 154 11.80 -34.31 -2.11
C TRP A 154 10.80 -34.97 -3.04
N ALA A 155 10.01 -35.95 -2.56
CA ALA A 155 8.97 -36.56 -3.39
C ALA A 155 7.97 -35.54 -3.98
N ARG A 156 7.67 -34.52 -3.19
CA ARG A 156 6.82 -33.41 -3.65
C ARG A 156 7.52 -32.53 -4.70
N ILE A 157 8.76 -32.14 -4.44
CA ILE A 157 9.56 -31.35 -5.37
C ILE A 157 9.75 -32.04 -6.69
N THR A 158 10.07 -33.36 -6.68
CA THR A 158 10.27 -34.16 -7.90
C THR A 158 9.03 -34.13 -8.80
N ALA A 159 7.81 -34.14 -8.23
CA ALA A 159 6.59 -34.08 -9.00
C ALA A 159 6.48 -32.75 -9.81
N PHE A 160 6.85 -31.63 -9.20
CA PHE A 160 6.88 -30.35 -9.91
C PHE A 160 8.04 -30.26 -10.91
N LEU A 161 9.23 -30.76 -10.55
CA LEU A 161 10.38 -30.76 -11.44
C LEU A 161 10.18 -31.65 -12.68
N SER A 162 9.29 -32.62 -12.62
CA SER A 162 8.89 -33.41 -13.79
C SER A 162 8.20 -32.57 -14.87
N ILE A 163 7.51 -31.50 -14.49
CA ILE A 163 6.92 -30.51 -15.42
C ILE A 163 8.02 -29.85 -16.24
N ILE A 164 9.11 -29.42 -15.58
CA ILE A 164 10.27 -28.80 -16.24
C ILE A 164 10.80 -29.73 -17.35
N ARG A 165 11.00 -31.02 -17.07
CA ARG A 165 11.49 -31.99 -18.07
C ARG A 165 10.57 -32.10 -19.29
N HIS A 166 9.26 -32.19 -19.03
CA HIS A 166 8.29 -32.28 -20.12
C HIS A 166 8.38 -31.04 -21.01
N TYR A 167 8.52 -29.89 -20.41
CA TYR A 167 8.59 -28.60 -21.13
C TYR A 167 9.89 -28.43 -21.91
N PHE A 168 11.04 -28.86 -21.36
CA PHE A 168 12.34 -28.82 -22.05
C PHE A 168 12.43 -29.81 -23.21
N GLY A 169 11.74 -30.94 -23.12
CA GLY A 169 11.74 -32.00 -24.13
C GLY A 169 10.81 -31.77 -25.31
N SER A 170 10.05 -30.68 -25.34
CA SER A 170 9.16 -30.35 -26.45
C SER A 170 9.93 -29.72 -27.62
N ASP A 171 9.67 -30.18 -28.85
CA ASP A 171 10.19 -29.58 -30.11
C ASP A 171 9.57 -28.20 -30.40
N GLY A 172 8.93 -27.58 -29.41
CA GLY A 172 8.26 -26.28 -29.52
C GLY A 172 9.22 -25.08 -29.63
N ALA A 173 8.64 -23.92 -29.88
CA ALA A 173 9.39 -22.67 -29.89
C ALA A 173 10.05 -22.40 -28.52
N PRO A 174 11.30 -21.92 -28.50
CA PRO A 174 12.03 -21.69 -27.24
C PRO A 174 11.41 -20.57 -26.42
N ASP A 175 11.63 -20.56 -25.09
CA ASP A 175 11.40 -19.38 -24.27
C ASP A 175 12.44 -18.27 -24.57
N PRO A 176 12.23 -17.04 -24.06
CA PRO A 176 13.14 -15.92 -24.35
C PRO A 176 14.58 -16.16 -23.90
N GLU A 177 14.81 -16.79 -22.73
CA GLU A 177 16.17 -17.06 -22.23
C GLU A 177 16.85 -18.19 -23.02
N ALA A 178 16.13 -19.25 -23.36
CA ALA A 178 16.63 -20.32 -24.19
C ALA A 178 16.96 -19.81 -25.62
N ARG A 179 16.10 -18.95 -26.20
CA ARG A 179 16.36 -18.30 -27.49
C ARG A 179 17.61 -17.44 -27.44
N GLN A 180 17.72 -16.58 -26.40
CA GLN A 180 18.90 -15.72 -26.26
C GLN A 180 20.18 -16.56 -26.18
N ARG A 181 20.15 -17.67 -25.44
CA ARG A 181 21.28 -18.58 -25.36
C ARG A 181 21.63 -19.19 -26.72
N ARG A 182 20.63 -19.71 -27.47
CA ARG A 182 20.83 -20.25 -28.82
C ARG A 182 21.42 -19.21 -29.77
N VAL A 183 20.95 -17.96 -29.69
CA VAL A 183 21.50 -16.82 -30.44
C VAL A 183 22.97 -16.58 -30.13
N ILE A 184 23.33 -16.56 -28.83
CA ILE A 184 24.72 -16.34 -28.41
C ILE A 184 25.62 -17.52 -28.77
N GLU A 185 25.18 -18.76 -28.60
CA GLU A 185 25.92 -19.97 -29.03
C GLU A 185 26.11 -20.01 -30.52
N GLY A 186 25.08 -19.68 -31.31
CA GLY A 186 25.18 -19.55 -32.77
C GLY A 186 26.14 -18.45 -33.22
N LEU A 187 26.13 -17.31 -32.48
CA LEU A 187 27.05 -16.21 -32.72
C LEU A 187 28.52 -16.60 -32.44
N ILE A 188 28.74 -17.30 -31.30
CA ILE A 188 30.08 -17.81 -30.96
C ILE A 188 30.59 -18.79 -32.04
N ALA A 189 29.74 -19.73 -32.46
CA ALA A 189 30.11 -20.69 -33.50
C ALA A 189 30.41 -20.01 -34.84
N ALA A 190 29.63 -18.97 -35.22
CA ALA A 190 29.90 -18.18 -36.43
C ALA A 190 31.24 -17.44 -36.33
N TRP A 191 31.57 -16.86 -35.17
CA TRP A 191 32.84 -16.17 -34.95
C TRP A 191 34.06 -17.13 -34.87
N GLU A 192 33.88 -18.34 -34.44
CA GLU A 192 34.92 -19.37 -34.48
C GLU A 192 35.23 -19.81 -35.92
N ALA A 193 34.21 -19.90 -36.79
CA ALA A 193 34.33 -20.25 -38.18
C ALA A 193 34.91 -19.10 -39.03
N ASP A 194 34.44 -17.84 -38.82
CA ASP A 194 34.88 -16.65 -39.56
C ASP A 194 34.97 -15.45 -38.60
N PRO A 195 36.11 -15.21 -37.95
CA PRO A 195 36.31 -14.16 -37.00
C PRO A 195 36.10 -12.75 -37.59
N PRO A 196 35.30 -11.89 -36.93
CA PRO A 196 35.04 -10.53 -37.37
C PRO A 196 36.32 -9.71 -37.53
N GLN A 197 36.47 -9.01 -38.67
CA GLN A 197 37.61 -8.16 -38.94
C GLN A 197 37.45 -6.74 -38.35
N HIS A 198 36.24 -6.34 -37.95
CA HIS A 198 35.96 -5.07 -37.32
C HIS A 198 36.05 -5.18 -35.79
N PRO A 199 36.30 -4.07 -35.05
CA PRO A 199 36.37 -4.13 -33.61
C PRO A 199 35.02 -4.38 -32.96
N ILE A 200 34.95 -5.33 -32.01
CA ILE A 200 33.80 -5.62 -31.17
C ILE A 200 34.17 -5.36 -29.72
N LEU A 201 33.47 -4.42 -29.09
CA LEU A 201 33.69 -4.07 -27.70
C LEU A 201 32.45 -4.41 -26.87
N LEU A 202 32.59 -5.22 -25.82
CA LEU A 202 31.55 -5.47 -24.85
C LEU A 202 31.86 -4.69 -23.56
N ALA A 203 30.98 -3.74 -23.20
CA ALA A 203 31.28 -2.76 -22.15
C ALA A 203 30.15 -2.64 -21.11
N GLY A 204 30.52 -2.46 -19.84
CA GLY A 204 29.61 -2.14 -18.75
C GLY A 204 28.85 -3.35 -18.17
N SER A 205 29.19 -4.57 -18.56
CA SER A 205 28.58 -5.77 -17.97
C SER A 205 29.47 -6.38 -16.88
N THR A 206 28.84 -6.88 -15.82
CA THR A 206 29.51 -7.67 -14.77
C THR A 206 29.48 -9.17 -15.05
N GLY A 207 28.87 -9.62 -16.14
CA GLY A 207 28.73 -11.05 -16.45
C GLY A 207 27.79 -11.78 -15.48
N SER A 208 26.71 -11.12 -15.05
CA SER A 208 25.82 -11.66 -14.01
C SER A 208 25.01 -12.88 -14.42
N ARG A 209 24.93 -13.23 -15.72
CA ARG A 209 24.27 -14.43 -16.24
C ARG A 209 25.27 -15.25 -17.03
N GLY A 210 25.17 -16.59 -17.00
CA GLY A 210 26.05 -17.49 -17.72
C GLY A 210 26.10 -17.24 -19.23
N THR A 211 24.95 -16.96 -19.85
CA THR A 211 24.86 -16.54 -21.26
C THR A 211 25.66 -15.28 -21.56
N THR A 212 25.58 -14.27 -20.70
CA THR A 212 26.36 -13.03 -20.81
C THR A 212 27.86 -13.30 -20.64
N GLN A 213 28.23 -14.13 -19.66
CA GLN A 213 29.61 -14.51 -19.41
C GLN A 213 30.20 -15.29 -20.60
N ALA A 214 29.41 -16.15 -21.23
CA ALA A 214 29.82 -16.87 -22.44
C ALA A 214 30.13 -15.88 -23.60
N LEU A 215 29.28 -14.87 -23.80
CA LEU A 215 29.53 -13.81 -24.79
C LEU A 215 30.77 -12.99 -24.45
N MET A 216 30.96 -12.58 -23.17
CA MET A 216 32.15 -11.85 -22.73
C MET A 216 33.43 -12.65 -23.00
N ARG A 217 33.41 -13.95 -22.70
CA ARG A 217 34.53 -14.86 -22.97
C ARG A 217 34.85 -14.97 -24.44
N ALA A 218 33.84 -15.10 -25.29
CA ALA A 218 34.01 -15.16 -26.71
C ALA A 218 34.60 -13.84 -27.27
N VAL A 219 34.02 -12.68 -26.92
CA VAL A 219 34.51 -11.36 -27.33
C VAL A 219 35.94 -11.11 -26.89
N ALA A 220 36.30 -11.51 -25.65
CA ALA A 220 37.66 -11.33 -25.14
C ALA A 220 38.71 -12.10 -25.96
N LYS A 221 38.33 -13.22 -26.60
CA LYS A 221 39.21 -14.09 -27.39
C LYS A 221 39.28 -13.69 -28.88
N LEU A 222 38.35 -12.87 -29.36
CA LEU A 222 38.34 -12.43 -30.77
C LEU A 222 39.63 -11.66 -31.15
N PRO A 223 40.14 -11.80 -32.37
CA PRO A 223 41.30 -11.02 -32.84
C PRO A 223 41.12 -9.51 -32.75
N GLN A 224 39.91 -9.02 -32.98
CA GLN A 224 39.51 -7.61 -32.84
C GLN A 224 38.43 -7.40 -31.72
N GLY A 225 38.37 -8.29 -30.74
CA GLY A 225 37.44 -8.19 -29.58
C GLY A 225 38.11 -7.63 -28.37
N ALA A 226 37.30 -7.00 -27.48
CA ALA A 226 37.73 -6.62 -26.15
C ALA A 226 36.52 -6.47 -25.20
N VAL A 227 36.72 -6.81 -23.93
CA VAL A 227 35.77 -6.60 -22.85
C VAL A 227 36.26 -5.44 -21.97
N VAL A 228 35.35 -4.51 -21.62
CA VAL A 228 35.68 -3.40 -20.73
C VAL A 228 34.81 -3.51 -19.48
N LEU A 229 35.46 -3.86 -18.37
CA LEU A 229 34.81 -4.10 -17.08
C LEU A 229 34.53 -2.78 -16.32
N PRO A 230 33.33 -2.57 -15.79
CA PRO A 230 33.00 -1.41 -14.96
C PRO A 230 33.38 -1.65 -13.48
N GLY A 231 33.99 -0.68 -12.81
CA GLY A 231 34.18 -0.73 -11.37
C GLY A 231 35.08 -1.86 -10.87
N PHE A 232 36.23 -1.97 -11.49
CA PHE A 232 37.24 -2.92 -11.07
C PHE A 232 38.01 -2.43 -9.84
N ASP A 233 38.10 -3.30 -8.82
CA ASP A 233 38.84 -3.00 -7.58
C ASP A 233 40.33 -3.33 -7.74
N ALA A 234 41.12 -2.31 -8.09
CA ALA A 234 42.55 -2.43 -8.27
C ALA A 234 43.31 -2.46 -6.92
N ASP A 235 42.67 -2.05 -5.81
CA ASP A 235 43.29 -2.01 -4.47
C ASP A 235 43.19 -3.35 -3.74
N MET A 236 42.47 -4.32 -4.32
CA MET A 236 42.25 -5.63 -3.71
C MET A 236 43.48 -6.54 -3.85
N PRO A 237 44.04 -7.08 -2.75
CA PRO A 237 45.23 -7.94 -2.77
C PRO A 237 45.01 -9.27 -3.50
N ASP A 238 46.11 -9.83 -4.05
CA ASP A 238 46.13 -11.14 -4.72
C ASP A 238 45.46 -12.24 -3.91
N ALA A 239 45.75 -12.31 -2.61
CA ALA A 239 45.21 -13.33 -1.72
C ALA A 239 43.68 -13.26 -1.63
N VAL A 240 43.11 -12.06 -1.73
CA VAL A 240 41.64 -11.87 -1.72
C VAL A 240 41.05 -12.31 -3.06
N TRP A 241 41.67 -11.94 -4.21
CA TRP A 241 41.26 -12.42 -5.53
C TRP A 241 41.21 -13.93 -5.61
N HIS A 242 42.23 -14.63 -5.08
CA HIS A 242 42.26 -16.08 -5.04
C HIS A 242 41.23 -16.68 -4.08
N ALA A 243 40.89 -16.02 -2.99
CA ALA A 243 39.92 -16.49 -2.02
C ALA A 243 38.45 -16.37 -2.54
N LEU A 244 38.19 -15.56 -3.56
CA LEU A 244 36.83 -15.40 -4.12
C LEU A 244 36.32 -16.65 -4.81
N ILE A 245 37.23 -17.47 -5.34
CA ILE A 245 36.92 -18.65 -6.14
C ILE A 245 37.41 -19.90 -5.40
N GLY A 246 36.79 -21.03 -5.64
CA GLY A 246 37.16 -22.29 -5.06
C GLY A 246 36.01 -22.99 -4.31
N LYS A 247 36.35 -23.96 -3.42
CA LYS A 247 35.33 -24.78 -2.74
C LYS A 247 34.34 -23.95 -1.86
N THR A 248 34.76 -22.79 -1.37
CA THR A 248 33.98 -21.83 -0.56
C THR A 248 33.84 -20.52 -1.29
N ALA A 249 33.40 -20.56 -2.56
CA ALA A 249 33.22 -19.38 -3.36
C ALA A 249 32.37 -18.30 -2.64
N HIS A 250 32.84 -17.03 -2.70
CA HIS A 250 32.17 -15.88 -2.07
C HIS A 250 31.34 -15.12 -3.10
N GLU A 251 30.17 -15.68 -3.51
CA GLU A 251 29.29 -15.08 -4.50
C GLU A 251 28.67 -13.75 -4.03
N ASP A 252 28.68 -13.50 -2.73
CA ASP A 252 28.24 -12.25 -2.09
C ASP A 252 29.25 -11.09 -2.19
N HIS A 253 30.47 -11.35 -2.72
CA HIS A 253 31.50 -10.31 -2.88
C HIS A 253 31.31 -9.52 -4.18
N PRO A 254 31.48 -8.18 -4.19
CA PRO A 254 31.27 -7.32 -5.38
C PRO A 254 32.12 -7.72 -6.59
N GLN A 255 33.32 -8.24 -6.40
CA GLN A 255 34.25 -8.60 -7.49
C GLN A 255 34.22 -10.09 -7.88
N TYR A 256 33.36 -10.92 -7.28
CA TYR A 256 33.27 -12.37 -7.55
C TYR A 256 33.12 -12.68 -9.04
N ARG A 257 32.23 -11.95 -9.73
CA ARG A 257 31.92 -12.23 -11.15
C ARG A 257 33.12 -11.96 -12.07
N PHE A 258 33.95 -10.99 -11.75
CA PHE A 258 35.20 -10.75 -12.50
C PHE A 258 36.21 -11.86 -12.24
N ALA A 259 36.35 -12.30 -11.00
CA ALA A 259 37.21 -13.41 -10.68
C ALA A 259 36.80 -14.71 -11.43
N ALA A 260 35.48 -15.01 -11.47
CA ALA A 260 34.93 -16.12 -12.24
C ALA A 260 35.17 -15.99 -13.77
N LEU A 261 35.08 -14.77 -14.29
CA LEU A 261 35.44 -14.50 -15.70
C LEU A 261 36.92 -14.79 -15.96
N PHE A 262 37.82 -14.33 -15.08
CA PHE A 262 39.26 -14.54 -15.23
C PHE A 262 39.63 -16.03 -15.20
N GLU A 263 39.07 -16.78 -14.26
CA GLU A 263 39.23 -18.24 -14.21
C GLU A 263 38.78 -18.89 -15.53
N SER A 264 37.63 -18.49 -16.08
CA SER A 264 37.12 -19.02 -17.35
C SER A 264 37.94 -18.67 -18.58
N LEU A 265 38.76 -17.63 -18.50
CA LEU A 265 39.68 -17.16 -19.54
C LEU A 265 41.12 -17.61 -19.33
N ASP A 266 41.40 -18.36 -18.27
CA ASP A 266 42.74 -18.79 -17.84
C ASP A 266 43.71 -17.57 -17.73
N MET A 267 43.25 -16.49 -17.10
CA MET A 267 44.01 -15.26 -16.90
C MET A 267 44.00 -14.82 -15.46
N SER A 268 45.03 -14.04 -15.05
CA SER A 268 45.10 -13.42 -13.75
C SER A 268 44.44 -12.04 -13.79
N HIS A 269 43.94 -11.56 -12.64
CA HIS A 269 43.51 -10.17 -12.47
C HIS A 269 44.61 -9.14 -12.80
N LYS A 270 45.89 -9.55 -12.73
CA LYS A 270 47.08 -8.73 -13.11
C LYS A 270 47.23 -8.53 -14.61
N ASP A 271 46.62 -9.42 -15.41
CA ASP A 271 46.69 -9.34 -16.87
C ASP A 271 45.65 -8.35 -17.46
N VAL A 272 44.77 -7.83 -16.59
CA VAL A 272 43.74 -6.86 -16.96
C VAL A 272 44.36 -5.50 -17.25
N LEU A 273 44.07 -4.91 -18.42
CA LEU A 273 44.64 -3.67 -18.87
C LEU A 273 43.79 -2.48 -18.43
N ALA A 274 44.39 -1.33 -18.19
CA ALA A 274 43.65 -0.09 -17.96
C ALA A 274 43.02 0.39 -19.29
N TRP A 275 41.73 0.69 -19.29
CA TRP A 275 41.04 1.31 -20.43
C TRP A 275 41.31 2.81 -20.48
N THR A 276 41.43 3.48 -19.35
CA THR A 276 41.60 4.89 -19.18
C THR A 276 42.80 5.19 -18.26
N THR A 277 43.32 6.38 -18.38
CA THR A 277 44.30 6.96 -17.41
C THR A 277 43.62 7.74 -16.29
N GLU A 278 42.30 7.90 -16.35
CA GLU A 278 41.54 8.58 -15.29
C GLU A 278 41.67 7.83 -13.97
N ARG A 279 41.78 8.60 -12.89
CA ARG A 279 41.81 8.08 -11.52
C ARG A 279 40.52 8.41 -10.78
N PRO A 280 40.15 7.62 -9.76
CA PRO A 280 39.01 7.93 -8.89
C PRO A 280 39.18 9.33 -8.27
N ALA A 281 38.04 10.01 -8.05
CA ALA A 281 38.06 11.37 -7.46
C ALA A 281 38.74 11.39 -6.08
N VAL A 282 38.58 10.34 -5.27
CA VAL A 282 39.11 10.21 -3.92
C VAL A 282 39.74 8.82 -3.73
N VAL A 283 40.99 8.67 -4.09
CA VAL A 283 41.76 7.40 -4.04
C VAL A 283 41.78 6.78 -2.63
N ALA A 284 41.91 7.58 -1.59
CA ALA A 284 41.94 7.09 -0.20
C ALA A 284 40.58 6.45 0.20
N ARG A 285 39.46 6.97 -0.31
CA ARG A 285 38.12 6.37 -0.10
C ARG A 285 38.01 5.04 -0.80
N ASN A 286 38.56 4.90 -2.01
CA ASN A 286 38.57 3.60 -2.73
C ASN A 286 39.31 2.54 -1.91
N ALA A 287 40.49 2.83 -1.41
CA ALA A 287 41.27 1.90 -0.59
C ALA A 287 40.54 1.51 0.71
N ALA A 288 39.89 2.47 1.38
CA ALA A 288 39.11 2.23 2.58
C ALA A 288 37.89 1.31 2.29
N LEU A 289 37.13 1.56 1.21
CA LEU A 289 35.99 0.74 0.84
C LEU A 289 36.39 -0.65 0.32
N SER A 290 37.49 -0.76 -0.44
CA SER A 290 38.07 -2.05 -0.81
C SER A 290 38.39 -2.89 0.44
N LEU A 291 38.95 -2.27 1.48
CA LEU A 291 39.24 -2.95 2.74
C LEU A 291 37.94 -3.29 3.53
N ALA A 292 36.99 -2.36 3.61
CA ALA A 292 35.75 -2.54 4.35
C ALA A 292 34.91 -3.71 3.81
N LEU A 293 34.87 -3.89 2.50
CA LEU A 293 34.02 -4.89 1.84
C LEU A 293 34.71 -6.24 1.60
N ARG A 294 35.92 -6.49 2.10
CA ARG A 294 36.58 -7.80 1.98
C ARG A 294 35.74 -8.93 2.56
N PRO A 295 35.82 -10.17 2.01
CA PRO A 295 35.09 -11.31 2.51
C PRO A 295 35.33 -11.58 4.00
N ALA A 296 34.33 -12.12 4.69
CA ALA A 296 34.42 -12.41 6.13
C ALA A 296 35.65 -13.24 6.55
N PRO A 297 36.07 -14.28 5.79
CA PRO A 297 37.24 -15.08 6.15
C PRO A 297 38.58 -14.32 6.20
N VAL A 298 38.64 -13.12 5.64
CA VAL A 298 39.89 -12.33 5.59
C VAL A 298 39.73 -10.97 6.30
N THR A 299 38.79 -10.83 7.21
CA THR A 299 38.61 -9.59 7.99
C THR A 299 39.76 -9.30 8.98
N ASP A 300 40.61 -10.28 9.30
CA ASP A 300 41.88 -10.08 10.00
C ASP A 300 42.79 -9.07 9.26
N GLN A 301 42.60 -8.91 7.97
CA GLN A 301 43.31 -7.90 7.17
C GLN A 301 42.96 -6.46 7.55
N TRP A 302 41.85 -6.21 8.21
CA TRP A 302 41.53 -4.87 8.76
C TRP A 302 42.58 -4.44 9.78
N LEU A 303 43.05 -5.34 10.63
CA LEU A 303 44.11 -5.07 11.59
C LEU A 303 45.48 -4.85 10.94
N ARG A 304 45.75 -5.60 9.84
CA ARG A 304 47.02 -5.54 9.14
C ARG A 304 47.15 -4.36 8.16
N ASP A 305 46.08 -4.13 7.36
CA ASP A 305 46.07 -3.20 6.25
C ASP A 305 45.42 -1.85 6.63
N GLY A 306 44.51 -1.84 7.65
CA GLY A 306 43.89 -0.62 8.18
C GLY A 306 44.87 0.45 8.56
N PRO A 307 45.96 0.14 9.33
CA PRO A 307 46.99 1.11 9.66
C PRO A 307 47.78 1.69 8.46
N ARG A 308 47.62 1.13 7.27
CA ARG A 308 48.22 1.68 6.04
C ARG A 308 47.34 2.71 5.35
N LEU A 309 46.05 2.77 5.71
CA LEU A 309 45.16 3.81 5.22
C LEU A 309 45.57 5.17 5.79
N SER A 310 45.51 6.20 4.99
CA SER A 310 45.89 7.56 5.41
C SER A 310 44.81 8.55 5.03
N ALA A 311 44.75 9.65 5.76
CA ALA A 311 43.91 10.80 5.45
C ALA A 311 42.40 10.45 5.34
N LEU A 312 41.90 9.56 6.22
CA LEU A 312 40.48 9.15 6.22
C LEU A 312 39.57 10.36 6.47
N ASN A 313 39.98 11.32 7.28
CA ASN A 313 39.24 12.57 7.51
C ASN A 313 38.98 13.35 6.22
N THR A 314 39.95 13.46 5.32
CA THR A 314 39.74 14.08 3.99
C THR A 314 39.10 13.15 2.98
N ALA A 315 39.34 11.86 3.08
CA ALA A 315 38.71 10.87 2.19
C ALA A 315 37.17 10.83 2.27
N PHE A 316 36.62 11.07 3.45
CA PHE A 316 35.19 11.12 3.71
C PHE A 316 34.64 12.54 3.93
N GLU A 317 35.39 13.58 3.55
CA GLU A 317 34.97 14.98 3.72
C GLU A 317 33.64 15.27 2.98
N ASP A 318 33.46 14.77 1.77
CA ASP A 318 32.26 14.99 0.95
C ASP A 318 31.19 13.89 1.15
N VAL A 319 31.25 13.16 2.26
CA VAL A 319 30.23 12.16 2.63
C VAL A 319 29.37 12.68 3.77
N THR A 320 28.07 12.54 3.63
CA THR A 320 27.06 12.87 4.65
C THR A 320 26.34 11.57 5.08
N LEU A 321 26.21 11.34 6.38
CA LEU A 321 25.46 10.21 6.93
C LEU A 321 24.21 10.72 7.67
N VAL A 322 23.04 10.35 7.18
CA VAL A 322 21.74 10.74 7.75
C VAL A 322 21.10 9.54 8.41
N GLU A 323 20.99 9.56 9.73
CA GLU A 323 20.25 8.56 10.51
C GLU A 323 18.91 9.15 10.97
N ALA A 324 17.91 9.10 10.09
CA ALA A 324 16.60 9.72 10.31
C ALA A 324 15.76 8.93 11.34
N PRO A 325 14.99 9.61 12.21
CA PRO A 325 14.15 8.92 13.20
C PRO A 325 13.03 8.08 12.58
N SER A 326 12.62 8.36 11.36
CA SER A 326 11.60 7.60 10.62
C SER A 326 11.81 7.71 9.11
N GLN A 327 11.19 6.80 8.35
CA GLN A 327 11.26 6.81 6.88
C GLN A 327 10.68 8.10 6.28
N ARG A 328 9.65 8.68 6.90
CA ARG A 328 9.07 9.97 6.48
C ARG A 328 10.08 11.11 6.59
N ILE A 329 10.83 11.18 7.69
CA ILE A 329 11.86 12.23 7.88
C ILE A 329 13.06 11.97 6.97
N GLU A 330 13.43 10.70 6.74
CA GLU A 330 14.44 10.35 5.74
C GLU A 330 14.03 10.87 4.35
N ALA A 331 12.80 10.57 3.91
CA ALA A 331 12.28 11.03 2.63
C ALA A 331 12.24 12.56 2.50
N LEU A 332 11.83 13.27 3.55
CA LEU A 332 11.81 14.74 3.57
C LEU A 332 13.23 15.32 3.46
N THR A 333 14.18 14.76 4.22
CA THR A 333 15.58 15.20 4.21
C THR A 333 16.21 14.99 2.83
N ILE A 334 15.95 13.85 2.20
CA ILE A 334 16.39 13.56 0.81
C ILE A 334 15.77 14.59 -0.15
N ALA A 335 14.45 14.82 -0.06
CA ALA A 335 13.76 15.75 -0.93
C ALA A 335 14.29 17.19 -0.81
N MET A 336 14.64 17.63 0.39
CA MET A 336 15.29 18.93 0.63
C MET A 336 16.67 19.03 -0.06
N ARG A 337 17.48 17.96 0.00
CA ARG A 337 18.79 17.94 -0.69
C ARG A 337 18.62 17.93 -2.21
N LEU A 338 17.65 17.16 -2.73
CA LEU A 338 17.30 17.15 -4.15
C LEU A 338 16.81 18.52 -4.63
N ARG A 339 15.97 19.20 -3.83
CA ARG A 339 15.54 20.57 -4.09
C ARG A 339 16.74 21.53 -4.15
N GLN A 340 17.66 21.45 -3.21
CA GLN A 340 18.88 22.28 -3.23
C GLN A 340 19.67 22.02 -4.52
N ALA A 341 19.81 20.76 -4.96
CA ALA A 341 20.46 20.42 -6.22
C ALA A 341 19.76 21.05 -7.43
N ALA A 342 18.42 21.03 -7.44
CA ALA A 342 17.62 21.67 -8.49
C ALA A 342 17.87 23.19 -8.54
N GLU A 343 17.89 23.86 -7.38
CA GLU A 343 18.15 25.30 -7.28
C GLU A 343 19.58 25.70 -7.70
N THR A 344 20.56 24.83 -7.40
CA THR A 344 21.99 25.11 -7.74
C THR A 344 22.38 24.57 -9.11
N GLY A 345 21.47 23.94 -9.84
CA GLY A 345 21.75 23.34 -11.16
C GLY A 345 22.58 22.07 -11.13
N GLN A 346 22.82 21.47 -9.95
CA GLN A 346 23.53 20.21 -9.80
C GLN A 346 22.68 19.05 -10.30
N LYS A 347 23.31 18.07 -10.91
CA LYS A 347 22.67 16.77 -11.22
C LYS A 347 22.72 15.89 -9.98
N ALA A 348 21.55 15.51 -9.46
CA ALA A 348 21.46 14.66 -8.27
C ALA A 348 20.65 13.39 -8.57
N ALA A 349 21.15 12.27 -8.08
CA ALA A 349 20.48 10.98 -8.22
C ALA A 349 20.24 10.32 -6.85
N LEU A 350 18.98 10.01 -6.56
CA LEU A 350 18.59 9.12 -5.49
C LEU A 350 18.70 7.68 -5.98
N ILE A 351 19.42 6.84 -5.27
CA ILE A 351 19.56 5.41 -5.57
C ILE A 351 19.01 4.61 -4.39
N THR A 352 17.99 3.81 -4.63
CA THR A 352 17.41 2.91 -3.63
C THR A 352 16.60 1.79 -4.28
N PRO A 353 16.61 0.57 -3.73
CA PRO A 353 15.68 -0.48 -4.13
C PRO A 353 14.28 -0.30 -3.50
N ASP A 354 14.15 0.54 -2.45
CA ASP A 354 12.92 0.73 -1.68
C ASP A 354 11.93 1.64 -2.44
N ARG A 355 10.87 1.01 -2.97
CA ARG A 355 9.81 1.69 -3.71
C ARG A 355 8.85 2.49 -2.83
N ALA A 356 8.74 2.16 -1.55
CA ALA A 356 7.96 2.96 -0.61
C ALA A 356 8.67 4.29 -0.34
N LEU A 357 9.97 4.23 -0.10
CA LEU A 357 10.80 5.42 0.09
C LEU A 357 10.80 6.33 -1.15
N THR A 358 10.96 5.76 -2.37
CA THR A 358 10.93 6.58 -3.60
C THR A 358 9.62 7.34 -3.76
N ARG A 359 8.47 6.71 -3.46
CA ARG A 359 7.17 7.39 -3.51
C ARG A 359 7.04 8.49 -2.46
N GLN A 360 7.56 8.27 -1.25
CA GLN A 360 7.56 9.31 -0.20
C GLN A 360 8.44 10.49 -0.59
N VAL A 361 9.60 10.25 -1.19
CA VAL A 361 10.49 11.31 -1.70
C VAL A 361 9.81 12.09 -2.82
N SER A 362 9.19 11.40 -3.79
CA SER A 362 8.44 12.06 -4.88
C SER A 362 7.30 12.92 -4.33
N ALA A 363 6.52 12.38 -3.38
CA ALA A 363 5.46 13.14 -2.72
C ALA A 363 5.98 14.35 -1.92
N ALA A 364 7.16 14.24 -1.31
CA ALA A 364 7.78 15.38 -0.63
C ALA A 364 8.28 16.46 -1.63
N LEU A 365 8.73 16.05 -2.82
CA LEU A 365 9.15 16.95 -3.89
C LEU A 365 7.97 17.71 -4.53
N ASP A 366 6.76 17.13 -4.54
CA ASP A 366 5.54 17.80 -5.01
C ASP A 366 5.28 19.13 -4.29
N ARG A 367 5.77 19.28 -3.04
CA ARG A 367 5.70 20.54 -2.28
C ARG A 367 6.37 21.70 -3.01
N TRP A 368 7.31 21.43 -3.90
CA TRP A 368 8.10 22.39 -4.65
C TRP A 368 7.93 22.26 -6.16
N ASP A 369 6.88 21.55 -6.62
CA ASP A 369 6.59 21.31 -8.04
C ASP A 369 7.78 20.66 -8.79
N ILE A 370 8.56 19.81 -8.10
CA ILE A 370 9.68 19.08 -8.69
C ILE A 370 9.24 17.65 -9.01
N LEU A 371 9.11 17.34 -10.30
CA LEU A 371 8.86 15.98 -10.78
C LEU A 371 10.20 15.30 -11.10
N PRO A 372 10.64 14.28 -10.35
CA PRO A 372 11.90 13.58 -10.63
C PRO A 372 11.80 12.63 -11.84
N ASP A 373 12.91 12.40 -12.56
CA ASP A 373 13.03 11.32 -13.56
C ASP A 373 13.17 9.97 -12.85
N ASP A 374 12.02 9.33 -12.54
CA ASP A 374 12.02 8.00 -11.93
C ASP A 374 12.19 6.91 -13.00
N SER A 375 13.31 6.16 -12.89
CA SER A 375 13.64 5.08 -13.82
C SER A 375 12.64 3.92 -13.82
N ALA A 376 11.95 3.70 -12.71
CA ALA A 376 10.99 2.62 -12.56
C ALA A 376 9.56 3.00 -12.95
N GLY A 377 9.21 4.28 -12.86
CA GLY A 377 7.84 4.73 -13.06
C GLY A 377 6.87 4.31 -11.94
N VAL A 378 5.58 4.56 -12.17
CA VAL A 378 4.51 4.23 -11.23
C VAL A 378 3.96 2.83 -11.54
N PRO A 379 3.80 1.94 -10.54
CA PRO A 379 3.18 0.64 -10.76
C PRO A 379 1.77 0.79 -11.37
N LEU A 380 1.50 0.07 -12.45
CA LEU A 380 0.23 0.20 -13.18
C LEU A 380 -0.98 -0.11 -12.30
N HIS A 381 -0.89 -1.11 -11.41
CA HIS A 381 -1.99 -1.48 -10.50
C HIS A 381 -2.38 -0.36 -9.51
N LEU A 382 -1.52 0.64 -9.28
CA LEU A 382 -1.80 1.82 -8.48
C LEU A 382 -2.36 2.99 -9.30
N SER A 383 -2.28 2.92 -10.61
CA SER A 383 -2.87 3.93 -11.51
C SER A 383 -4.41 3.88 -11.51
N ALA A 384 -5.05 4.92 -12.01
CA ALA A 384 -6.51 4.93 -12.11
C ALA A 384 -7.05 3.77 -12.95
N PRO A 385 -6.56 3.49 -14.19
CA PRO A 385 -7.02 2.33 -14.96
C PRO A 385 -6.75 1.00 -14.25
N GLY A 386 -5.58 0.84 -13.64
CA GLY A 386 -5.23 -0.39 -12.93
C GLY A 386 -6.15 -0.69 -11.75
N ARG A 387 -6.42 0.32 -10.90
CA ARG A 387 -7.39 0.19 -9.79
C ARG A 387 -8.80 -0.09 -10.28
N PHE A 388 -9.22 0.64 -11.32
CA PHE A 388 -10.56 0.46 -11.90
C PHE A 388 -10.79 -0.97 -12.38
N LEU A 389 -9.90 -1.46 -13.24
CA LEU A 389 -9.98 -2.82 -13.78
C LEU A 389 -9.95 -3.88 -12.67
N ARG A 390 -9.11 -3.69 -11.65
CA ARG A 390 -9.07 -4.60 -10.50
C ARG A 390 -10.41 -4.65 -9.77
N HIS A 391 -11.02 -3.49 -9.46
CA HIS A 391 -12.32 -3.47 -8.78
C HIS A 391 -13.45 -4.07 -9.63
N VAL A 392 -13.40 -3.87 -10.95
CA VAL A 392 -14.38 -4.50 -11.84
C VAL A 392 -14.20 -6.03 -11.89
N SER A 393 -12.94 -6.53 -11.83
CA SER A 393 -12.71 -7.99 -11.79
C SER A 393 -13.26 -8.65 -10.51
N GLU A 394 -13.35 -7.91 -9.40
CA GLU A 394 -13.95 -8.42 -8.15
C GLU A 394 -15.44 -8.74 -8.31
N LEU A 395 -16.17 -8.03 -9.18
CA LEU A 395 -17.59 -8.29 -9.47
C LEU A 395 -17.84 -9.67 -10.12
N LEU A 396 -16.80 -10.28 -10.69
CA LEU A 396 -16.95 -11.59 -11.34
C LEU A 396 -17.08 -12.75 -10.35
N HIS A 397 -16.55 -12.59 -9.13
CA HIS A 397 -16.41 -13.68 -8.16
C HIS A 397 -16.90 -13.37 -6.75
N ARG A 398 -17.24 -12.11 -6.45
CA ARG A 398 -17.71 -11.70 -5.13
C ARG A 398 -19.10 -11.05 -5.21
N PRO A 399 -19.96 -11.28 -4.21
CA PRO A 399 -21.19 -10.51 -4.07
C PRO A 399 -20.89 -9.02 -3.98
N LEU A 400 -21.71 -8.20 -4.60
CA LEU A 400 -21.59 -6.75 -4.55
C LEU A 400 -21.77 -6.25 -3.10
N SER A 401 -20.70 -5.80 -2.47
CA SER A 401 -20.77 -5.11 -1.18
C SER A 401 -21.05 -3.62 -1.37
N ALA A 402 -21.61 -2.96 -0.36
CA ALA A 402 -21.80 -1.51 -0.38
C ALA A 402 -20.46 -0.75 -0.55
N GLU A 403 -19.36 -1.29 -0.01
CA GLU A 403 -18.03 -0.74 -0.18
C GLU A 403 -17.55 -0.82 -1.63
N LEU A 404 -17.65 -2.01 -2.26
CA LEU A 404 -17.24 -2.21 -3.66
C LEU A 404 -18.10 -1.36 -4.60
N LEU A 405 -19.42 -1.32 -4.39
CA LEU A 405 -20.34 -0.48 -5.14
C LEU A 405 -19.90 1.00 -5.12
N LEU A 406 -19.70 1.54 -3.93
CA LEU A 406 -19.31 2.96 -3.78
C LEU A 406 -17.90 3.24 -4.27
N THR A 407 -16.98 2.30 -4.11
CA THR A 407 -15.62 2.40 -4.65
C THR A 407 -15.63 2.53 -6.17
N ILE A 408 -16.41 1.70 -6.85
CA ILE A 408 -16.55 1.77 -8.31
C ILE A 408 -17.31 3.04 -8.71
N LEU A 409 -18.43 3.37 -8.09
CA LEU A 409 -19.21 4.57 -8.44
C LEU A 409 -18.42 5.87 -8.27
N LYS A 410 -17.61 5.99 -7.23
CA LYS A 410 -16.77 7.18 -6.99
C LYS A 410 -15.49 7.21 -7.81
N HIS A 411 -15.12 6.11 -8.47
CA HIS A 411 -13.87 6.01 -9.21
C HIS A 411 -13.82 7.04 -10.36
N PRO A 412 -12.68 7.73 -10.60
CA PRO A 412 -12.57 8.77 -11.63
C PRO A 412 -12.95 8.32 -13.04
N LEU A 413 -12.76 7.04 -13.36
CA LEU A 413 -13.06 6.48 -14.68
C LEU A 413 -14.50 5.97 -14.83
N THR A 414 -15.28 5.94 -13.77
CA THR A 414 -16.70 5.58 -13.84
C THR A 414 -17.51 6.75 -14.42
N HIS A 415 -18.41 6.46 -15.35
CA HIS A 415 -19.26 7.47 -16.01
C HIS A 415 -18.44 8.62 -16.61
N SER A 416 -17.35 8.27 -17.33
CA SER A 416 -16.35 9.23 -17.79
C SER A 416 -16.56 9.73 -19.23
N ALA A 417 -17.57 9.22 -19.95
CA ALA A 417 -17.90 9.69 -21.28
C ALA A 417 -18.60 11.06 -21.30
N GLU A 418 -19.24 11.44 -20.20
CA GLU A 418 -20.03 12.64 -20.06
C GLU A 418 -19.65 13.45 -18.81
N ASP A 419 -20.39 14.55 -18.54
CA ASP A 419 -20.25 15.28 -17.28
C ASP A 419 -20.59 14.38 -16.08
N ARG A 420 -19.65 14.27 -15.17
CA ARG A 420 -19.77 13.43 -13.97
C ARG A 420 -20.54 14.10 -12.83
N GLY A 421 -20.91 15.37 -12.93
CA GLY A 421 -21.61 16.10 -11.88
C GLY A 421 -22.89 15.41 -11.42
N PRO A 422 -23.83 15.11 -12.33
CA PRO A 422 -25.07 14.39 -12.00
C PRO A 422 -24.79 12.99 -11.41
N HIS A 423 -23.87 12.22 -12.00
CA HIS A 423 -23.47 10.90 -11.52
C HIS A 423 -22.95 10.93 -10.07
N LEU A 424 -22.04 11.89 -9.76
CA LEU A 424 -21.50 12.01 -8.42
C LEU A 424 -22.55 12.43 -7.38
N ARG A 425 -23.51 13.22 -7.78
CA ARG A 425 -24.65 13.58 -6.93
C ARG A 425 -25.50 12.34 -6.60
N MET A 426 -25.89 11.56 -7.61
CA MET A 426 -26.64 10.31 -7.40
C MET A 426 -25.84 9.31 -6.54
N SER A 427 -24.56 9.20 -6.77
CA SER A 427 -23.70 8.32 -5.97
C SER A 427 -23.66 8.73 -4.49
N ARG A 428 -23.67 10.05 -4.17
CA ARG A 428 -23.70 10.55 -2.80
C ARG A 428 -25.06 10.33 -2.14
N GLU A 429 -26.16 10.57 -2.86
CA GLU A 429 -27.51 10.33 -2.33
C GLU A 429 -27.72 8.83 -2.06
N LEU A 430 -27.32 7.95 -2.98
CA LEU A 430 -27.34 6.51 -2.76
C LEU A 430 -26.46 6.11 -1.56
N GLU A 431 -25.26 6.70 -1.40
CA GLU A 431 -24.41 6.44 -0.23
C GLU A 431 -25.13 6.81 1.07
N LEU A 432 -25.75 7.98 1.14
CA LEU A 432 -26.48 8.41 2.35
C LEU A 432 -27.64 7.45 2.65
N TYR A 433 -28.33 6.96 1.63
CA TYR A 433 -29.39 5.96 1.80
C TYR A 433 -28.82 4.62 2.31
N LEU A 434 -27.75 4.11 1.69
CA LEU A 434 -27.12 2.86 2.09
C LEU A 434 -26.61 2.92 3.54
N ARG A 435 -26.02 4.04 3.96
CA ARG A 435 -25.57 4.24 5.34
C ARG A 435 -26.72 4.21 6.35
N ARG A 436 -27.89 4.76 6.00
CA ARG A 436 -29.05 4.84 6.90
C ARG A 436 -29.90 3.59 6.90
N HIS A 437 -30.11 3.00 5.74
CA HIS A 437 -31.15 1.99 5.52
C HIS A 437 -30.65 0.74 4.79
N GLY A 438 -29.48 0.82 4.14
CA GLY A 438 -29.02 -0.23 3.25
C GLY A 438 -28.47 -1.47 3.96
N PRO A 439 -28.60 -2.65 3.32
CA PRO A 439 -27.89 -3.85 3.75
C PRO A 439 -26.40 -3.77 3.38
N PRO A 440 -25.52 -4.56 4.05
CA PRO A 440 -24.10 -4.64 3.70
C PRO A 440 -23.86 -5.10 2.25
N PHE A 441 -24.75 -5.90 1.71
CA PHE A 441 -24.75 -6.40 0.33
C PHE A 441 -26.01 -5.90 -0.39
N PRO A 442 -25.94 -4.69 -1.02
CA PRO A 442 -27.09 -4.13 -1.72
C PRO A 442 -27.43 -4.95 -2.98
N THR A 443 -28.72 -5.17 -3.19
CA THR A 443 -29.26 -5.87 -4.35
C THR A 443 -29.91 -4.89 -5.34
N ALA A 444 -30.27 -5.35 -6.53
CA ALA A 444 -31.05 -4.57 -7.48
C ALA A 444 -32.32 -3.99 -6.83
N GLN A 445 -33.01 -4.78 -5.96
CA GLN A 445 -34.19 -4.33 -5.24
C GLN A 445 -33.89 -3.20 -4.26
N THR A 446 -32.75 -3.26 -3.57
CA THR A 446 -32.28 -2.18 -2.65
C THR A 446 -32.13 -0.87 -3.39
N ILE A 447 -31.48 -0.90 -4.57
CA ILE A 447 -31.20 0.30 -5.38
C ILE A 447 -32.49 0.81 -6.04
N ALA A 448 -33.37 -0.07 -6.51
CA ALA A 448 -34.67 0.31 -7.04
C ALA A 448 -35.58 0.98 -5.96
N SER A 449 -35.55 0.44 -4.72
CA SER A 449 -36.31 1.02 -3.60
C SER A 449 -35.81 2.45 -3.23
N TRP A 450 -34.50 2.68 -3.30
CA TRP A 450 -33.93 4.02 -3.15
C TRP A 450 -34.41 4.97 -4.26
N ALA A 451 -34.32 4.53 -5.53
CA ALA A 451 -34.70 5.34 -6.68
C ALA A 451 -36.18 5.77 -6.63
N ALA A 452 -37.07 4.89 -6.12
CA ALA A 452 -38.48 5.23 -5.96
C ALA A 452 -38.72 6.37 -4.95
N SER A 453 -37.77 6.67 -4.04
CA SER A 453 -37.84 7.79 -3.10
C SER A 453 -37.22 9.08 -3.63
N GLU A 454 -36.48 9.00 -4.74
CA GLU A 454 -35.78 10.13 -5.34
C GLU A 454 -36.70 10.97 -6.23
N ARG A 455 -36.42 12.26 -6.29
CA ARG A 455 -37.20 13.24 -7.09
C ARG A 455 -36.49 13.67 -8.37
N ASP A 456 -35.20 13.34 -8.50
CA ASP A 456 -34.41 13.73 -9.67
C ASP A 456 -34.78 12.85 -10.88
N PRO A 457 -35.17 13.43 -12.01
CA PRO A 457 -35.50 12.68 -13.23
C PRO A 457 -34.35 11.78 -13.73
N PHE A 458 -33.11 12.13 -13.45
CA PHE A 458 -31.95 11.35 -13.85
C PHE A 458 -31.80 10.05 -13.02
N ALA A 459 -32.41 10.00 -11.83
CA ALA A 459 -32.29 8.85 -10.92
C ALA A 459 -32.79 7.53 -11.57
N GLU A 460 -33.86 7.58 -12.36
CA GLU A 460 -34.41 6.37 -13.02
C GLU A 460 -33.42 5.76 -14.02
N THR A 461 -32.91 6.57 -14.95
CA THR A 461 -31.94 6.13 -15.97
C THR A 461 -30.65 5.68 -15.32
N TRP A 462 -30.16 6.45 -14.35
CA TRP A 462 -28.93 6.13 -13.62
C TRP A 462 -29.05 4.83 -12.83
N THR A 463 -30.18 4.60 -12.17
CA THR A 463 -30.46 3.38 -11.41
C THR A 463 -30.54 2.16 -12.31
N ALA A 464 -31.22 2.25 -13.45
CA ALA A 464 -31.27 1.19 -14.43
C ALA A 464 -29.86 0.78 -14.89
N TRP A 465 -29.00 1.76 -15.18
CA TRP A 465 -27.61 1.53 -15.54
C TRP A 465 -26.81 0.88 -14.39
N VAL A 466 -26.95 1.34 -13.14
CA VAL A 466 -26.26 0.73 -11.98
C VAL A 466 -26.69 -0.71 -11.79
N ILE A 467 -27.98 -1.00 -11.90
CA ILE A 467 -28.51 -2.37 -11.75
C ILE A 467 -27.96 -3.28 -12.85
N ASP A 468 -28.01 -2.84 -14.10
CA ASP A 468 -27.55 -3.63 -15.25
C ASP A 468 -26.03 -3.91 -15.20
N THR A 469 -25.24 -2.95 -14.74
CA THR A 469 -23.77 -3.05 -14.79
C THR A 469 -23.14 -3.62 -13.52
N LEU A 470 -23.68 -3.33 -12.34
CA LEU A 470 -23.07 -3.64 -11.05
C LEU A 470 -23.81 -4.69 -10.21
N CYS A 471 -25.15 -4.78 -10.32
CA CYS A 471 -25.95 -5.73 -9.55
C CYS A 471 -26.07 -7.08 -10.25
N VAL A 472 -24.97 -7.63 -10.70
CA VAL A 472 -24.91 -8.90 -11.43
C VAL A 472 -24.46 -10.01 -10.48
N GLU A 473 -25.14 -11.16 -10.52
CA GLU A 473 -24.72 -12.32 -9.74
C GLU A 473 -23.33 -12.79 -10.17
N PRO A 474 -22.42 -13.08 -9.23
CA PRO A 474 -21.12 -13.65 -9.54
C PRO A 474 -21.27 -14.99 -10.25
N ALA A 475 -20.38 -15.26 -11.21
CA ALA A 475 -20.34 -16.55 -11.87
C ALA A 475 -19.86 -17.62 -10.86
N ALA A 476 -20.66 -18.67 -10.67
CA ALA A 476 -20.35 -19.76 -9.73
C ALA A 476 -19.41 -20.81 -10.33
N ASP A 477 -19.38 -20.95 -11.65
CA ASP A 477 -18.71 -22.03 -12.36
C ASP A 477 -17.39 -21.58 -13.02
N THR A 478 -16.53 -22.55 -13.30
CA THR A 478 -15.32 -22.33 -14.11
C THR A 478 -15.70 -21.99 -15.54
N ALA A 479 -15.02 -21.00 -16.13
CA ALA A 479 -15.19 -20.61 -17.51
C ALA A 479 -13.84 -20.55 -18.22
N ASP A 480 -13.87 -20.55 -19.57
CA ASP A 480 -12.66 -20.35 -20.38
C ASP A 480 -12.10 -18.95 -20.13
N LEU A 481 -10.77 -18.83 -20.09
CA LEU A 481 -10.09 -17.57 -19.86
C LEU A 481 -10.54 -16.47 -20.83
N GLU A 482 -10.75 -16.81 -22.09
CA GLU A 482 -11.24 -15.86 -23.10
C GLU A 482 -12.62 -15.28 -22.73
N VAL A 483 -13.55 -16.11 -22.25
CA VAL A 483 -14.88 -15.68 -21.82
C VAL A 483 -14.80 -14.73 -20.62
N LEU A 484 -13.95 -15.06 -19.63
CA LEU A 484 -13.73 -14.21 -18.44
C LEU A 484 -13.14 -12.85 -18.81
N ILE A 485 -12.17 -12.81 -19.72
CA ILE A 485 -11.59 -11.57 -20.24
C ILE A 485 -12.67 -10.73 -20.94
N GLN A 486 -13.43 -11.32 -21.84
CA GLN A 486 -14.48 -10.61 -22.59
C GLN A 486 -15.55 -10.04 -21.66
N ASP A 487 -16.01 -10.82 -20.65
CA ASP A 487 -17.02 -10.35 -19.70
C ASP A 487 -16.46 -9.19 -18.83
N HIS A 488 -15.23 -9.34 -18.34
CA HIS A 488 -14.56 -8.29 -17.56
C HIS A 488 -14.44 -6.98 -18.36
N LEU A 489 -13.94 -7.05 -19.59
CA LEU A 489 -13.72 -5.87 -20.43
C LEU A 489 -15.02 -5.21 -20.87
N ARG A 490 -16.04 -6.01 -21.19
CA ARG A 490 -17.37 -5.51 -21.51
C ARG A 490 -17.95 -4.71 -20.33
N ARG A 491 -17.89 -5.27 -19.10
CA ARG A 491 -18.34 -4.59 -17.88
C ARG A 491 -17.53 -3.31 -17.63
N ALA A 492 -16.21 -3.39 -17.69
CA ALA A 492 -15.34 -2.23 -17.52
C ALA A 492 -15.66 -1.10 -18.51
N ALA A 493 -15.90 -1.44 -19.77
CA ALA A 493 -16.29 -0.49 -20.80
C ALA A 493 -17.66 0.15 -20.50
N HIS A 494 -18.67 -0.65 -20.11
CA HIS A 494 -20.01 -0.15 -19.76
C HIS A 494 -19.97 0.75 -18.53
N ILE A 495 -19.24 0.38 -17.48
CA ILE A 495 -19.10 1.20 -16.27
C ILE A 495 -18.35 2.51 -16.58
N SER A 496 -17.29 2.43 -17.38
CA SER A 496 -16.52 3.61 -17.77
C SER A 496 -17.32 4.57 -18.66
N ARG A 497 -18.11 4.05 -19.58
CA ARG A 497 -19.00 4.83 -20.44
C ARG A 497 -20.09 5.55 -19.63
N GLY A 498 -20.75 4.87 -18.70
CA GLY A 498 -21.88 5.39 -17.96
C GLY A 498 -23.20 5.22 -18.70
N CYS A 499 -24.14 6.12 -18.44
CA CYS A 499 -25.49 6.11 -19.05
C CYS A 499 -25.52 6.55 -20.52
N SER A 500 -24.42 7.01 -21.08
CA SER A 500 -24.35 7.48 -22.48
C SER A 500 -24.56 6.33 -23.46
N GLU A 501 -25.38 6.54 -24.50
CA GLU A 501 -25.56 5.59 -25.58
C GLU A 501 -24.42 5.68 -26.63
N GLU A 502 -23.90 6.87 -26.87
CA GLU A 502 -22.91 7.15 -27.93
C GLU A 502 -21.49 7.40 -27.43
N GLY A 503 -21.31 7.65 -26.12
CA GLY A 503 -20.02 8.00 -25.55
C GLY A 503 -19.09 6.80 -25.39
N VAL A 504 -17.78 7.06 -25.48
CA VAL A 504 -16.73 6.12 -25.10
C VAL A 504 -16.09 6.58 -23.78
N GLY A 505 -15.98 5.68 -22.80
CA GLY A 505 -15.34 6.00 -21.53
C GLY A 505 -13.83 6.24 -21.69
N LYS A 506 -13.23 6.93 -20.73
CA LYS A 506 -11.81 7.33 -20.74
C LYS A 506 -10.86 6.26 -20.14
N LEU A 507 -11.28 5.00 -20.09
CA LEU A 507 -10.51 3.91 -19.48
C LEU A 507 -9.11 3.77 -20.10
N TRP A 508 -9.00 3.89 -21.41
CA TRP A 508 -7.77 3.65 -22.16
C TRP A 508 -6.98 4.93 -22.47
N ASP A 509 -7.41 6.08 -21.96
CA ASP A 509 -6.74 7.35 -22.17
C ASP A 509 -5.44 7.49 -21.37
N GLY A 510 -4.54 8.31 -21.90
CA GLY A 510 -3.25 8.59 -21.26
C GLY A 510 -2.28 7.40 -21.27
N ASP A 511 -1.10 7.59 -20.66
CA ASP A 511 -0.05 6.56 -20.65
C ASP A 511 -0.46 5.32 -19.87
N ALA A 512 -1.12 5.51 -18.72
CA ALA A 512 -1.59 4.42 -17.88
C ALA A 512 -2.69 3.59 -18.56
N GLY A 513 -3.62 4.25 -19.28
CA GLY A 513 -4.65 3.57 -20.06
C GLY A 513 -4.07 2.76 -21.20
N ARG A 514 -3.10 3.33 -21.93
CA ARG A 514 -2.40 2.61 -23.02
C ARG A 514 -1.61 1.40 -22.51
N GLU A 515 -0.91 1.51 -21.38
CA GLU A 515 -0.18 0.39 -20.81
C GLU A 515 -1.13 -0.70 -20.27
N ALA A 516 -2.26 -0.30 -19.67
CA ALA A 516 -3.31 -1.24 -19.28
C ALA A 516 -3.89 -1.98 -20.49
N LEU A 517 -4.18 -1.28 -21.58
CA LEU A 517 -4.67 -1.87 -22.83
C LEU A 517 -3.69 -2.89 -23.41
N LYS A 518 -2.39 -2.58 -23.38
CA LYS A 518 -1.35 -3.49 -23.87
C LYS A 518 -1.33 -4.80 -23.07
N ILE A 519 -1.38 -4.73 -21.73
CA ILE A 519 -1.44 -5.94 -20.88
C ILE A 519 -2.69 -6.76 -21.17
N VAL A 520 -3.82 -6.08 -21.31
CA VAL A 520 -5.10 -6.73 -21.62
C VAL A 520 -5.08 -7.39 -23.00
N SER A 521 -4.49 -6.72 -23.99
CA SER A 521 -4.35 -7.27 -25.35
C SER A 521 -3.44 -8.51 -25.36
N ASP A 522 -2.28 -8.44 -24.67
CA ASP A 522 -1.37 -9.57 -24.53
C ASP A 522 -2.06 -10.77 -23.83
N LEU A 523 -2.85 -10.51 -22.79
CA LEU A 523 -3.63 -11.55 -22.14
C LEU A 523 -4.70 -12.16 -23.07
N ALA A 524 -5.38 -11.34 -23.86
CA ALA A 524 -6.39 -11.81 -24.79
C ALA A 524 -5.78 -12.62 -25.94
N GLU A 525 -4.61 -12.22 -26.47
CA GLU A 525 -3.90 -12.92 -27.52
C GLU A 525 -3.39 -14.31 -27.08
N ASN A 526 -3.15 -14.50 -25.78
CA ASN A 526 -2.67 -15.75 -25.21
C ASN A 526 -3.75 -16.52 -24.41
N ALA A 527 -5.03 -16.13 -24.54
CA ALA A 527 -6.11 -16.68 -23.73
C ALA A 527 -6.32 -18.18 -23.93
N ASP A 528 -6.04 -18.70 -25.16
CA ASP A 528 -6.14 -20.12 -25.51
C ASP A 528 -5.22 -21.00 -24.63
N ALA A 529 -4.10 -20.47 -24.16
CA ALA A 529 -3.18 -21.18 -23.29
C ALA A 529 -3.64 -21.22 -21.80
N GLY A 530 -4.61 -20.39 -21.42
CA GLY A 530 -5.07 -20.27 -20.03
C GLY A 530 -6.10 -21.31 -19.59
N GLY A 531 -6.73 -22.02 -20.54
CA GLY A 531 -7.74 -23.05 -20.26
C GLY A 531 -8.94 -22.52 -19.47
N ARG A 532 -9.54 -23.40 -18.67
CA ARG A 532 -10.69 -23.09 -17.82
C ARG A 532 -10.27 -22.83 -16.39
N MET A 533 -10.83 -21.78 -15.78
CA MET A 533 -10.52 -21.41 -14.40
C MET A 533 -11.72 -20.77 -13.67
N PRO A 534 -11.76 -20.82 -12.32
CA PRO A 534 -12.72 -20.06 -11.55
C PRO A 534 -12.53 -18.54 -11.74
N PRO A 535 -13.59 -17.72 -11.66
CA PRO A 535 -13.46 -16.25 -11.75
C PRO A 535 -12.54 -15.62 -10.70
N GLY A 536 -12.43 -16.22 -9.51
CA GLY A 536 -11.51 -15.78 -8.48
C GLY A 536 -10.03 -15.94 -8.86
N ASP A 537 -9.69 -17.06 -9.52
CA ASP A 537 -8.35 -17.31 -10.02
C ASP A 537 -8.01 -16.36 -11.17
N TYR A 538 -8.99 -16.06 -12.03
CA TYR A 538 -8.84 -15.01 -13.05
C TYR A 538 -8.54 -13.64 -12.45
N ALA A 539 -9.28 -13.23 -11.42
CA ALA A 539 -9.05 -11.95 -10.75
C ALA A 539 -7.64 -11.88 -10.14
N ALA A 540 -7.15 -12.98 -9.54
CA ALA A 540 -5.79 -13.08 -9.00
C ALA A 540 -4.72 -13.00 -10.11
N LEU A 541 -4.90 -13.73 -11.21
CA LEU A 541 -4.03 -13.66 -12.40
C LEU A 541 -3.97 -12.23 -12.92
N PHE A 542 -5.13 -11.61 -13.14
CA PHE A 542 -5.24 -10.27 -13.69
C PHE A 542 -4.58 -9.23 -12.79
N HIS A 543 -4.78 -9.33 -11.47
CA HIS A 543 -4.09 -8.48 -10.49
C HIS A 543 -2.55 -8.63 -10.56
N SER A 544 -2.07 -9.86 -10.66
CA SER A 544 -0.63 -10.15 -10.80
C SER A 544 -0.04 -9.52 -12.07
N LEU A 545 -0.74 -9.60 -13.21
CA LEU A 545 -0.32 -8.98 -14.46
C LEU A 545 -0.27 -7.45 -14.36
N LEU A 546 -1.29 -6.82 -13.79
CA LEU A 546 -1.28 -5.38 -13.55
C LEU A 546 -0.15 -4.95 -12.61
N SER A 547 0.22 -5.80 -11.65
CA SER A 547 1.29 -5.52 -10.68
C SER A 547 2.68 -5.54 -11.31
N SER A 548 2.86 -6.31 -12.38
CA SER A 548 4.11 -6.35 -13.16
C SER A 548 4.26 -5.15 -14.11
N GLY A 549 3.15 -4.49 -14.47
CA GLY A 549 3.12 -3.34 -15.37
C GLY A 549 3.63 -2.06 -14.70
N GLN A 550 4.28 -1.20 -15.50
CA GLN A 550 4.81 0.09 -15.04
C GLN A 550 4.43 1.20 -16.00
N VAL A 551 3.92 2.29 -15.45
CA VAL A 551 3.59 3.50 -16.21
C VAL A 551 4.74 4.48 -16.11
N ARG A 552 5.31 4.86 -17.23
CA ARG A 552 6.27 5.95 -17.31
C ARG A 552 5.54 7.18 -17.85
N ASN A 553 5.38 8.18 -17.01
CA ASN A 553 4.74 9.41 -17.42
C ASN A 553 5.57 10.10 -18.50
N ALA A 554 4.93 10.50 -19.59
CA ALA A 554 5.54 11.31 -20.65
C ALA A 554 5.66 12.81 -20.26
N GLN A 555 5.27 13.20 -19.03
CA GLN A 555 5.46 14.57 -18.52
C GLN A 555 6.95 14.85 -18.41
N ASP A 556 7.35 16.08 -18.73
CA ASP A 556 8.74 16.52 -18.68
C ASP A 556 9.27 16.47 -17.22
N PRO A 557 10.08 15.47 -16.86
CA PRO A 557 10.67 15.43 -15.54
C PRO A 557 11.77 16.50 -15.43
N HIS A 558 12.10 16.87 -14.19
CA HIS A 558 13.20 17.81 -13.94
C HIS A 558 14.52 17.22 -14.44
N PRO A 559 15.25 17.92 -15.35
CA PRO A 559 16.39 17.34 -16.07
C PRO A 559 17.57 16.92 -15.17
N ASN A 560 17.67 17.49 -13.97
CA ASN A 560 18.77 17.28 -13.06
C ASN A 560 18.41 16.42 -11.82
N ILE A 561 17.15 16.02 -11.65
CA ILE A 561 16.72 15.26 -10.47
C ILE A 561 16.24 13.87 -10.91
N MET A 562 16.97 12.85 -10.48
CA MET A 562 16.79 11.49 -10.92
C MET A 562 16.53 10.56 -9.74
N ILE A 563 15.65 9.57 -9.94
CA ILE A 563 15.47 8.43 -9.04
C ILE A 563 15.86 7.16 -9.81
N TRP A 564 16.89 6.47 -9.31
CA TRP A 564 17.46 5.30 -9.94
C TRP A 564 17.27 4.05 -9.08
N GLY A 565 17.07 2.91 -9.72
CA GLY A 565 17.29 1.62 -9.10
C GLY A 565 18.80 1.34 -8.99
N THR A 566 19.15 0.24 -8.31
CA THR A 566 20.55 -0.12 -8.07
C THR A 566 21.33 -0.39 -9.36
N LEU A 567 20.70 -0.93 -10.41
CA LEU A 567 21.36 -1.18 -11.69
C LEU A 567 21.78 0.10 -12.42
N GLU A 568 21.04 1.17 -12.26
CA GLU A 568 21.33 2.47 -12.88
C GLU A 568 22.50 3.17 -12.19
N ALA A 569 22.87 2.77 -10.97
CA ALA A 569 24.06 3.27 -10.28
C ALA A 569 25.34 3.13 -11.12
N ARG A 570 25.39 2.11 -12.01
CA ARG A 570 26.51 1.86 -12.95
C ARG A 570 26.60 2.88 -14.08
N VAL A 571 25.54 3.64 -14.35
CA VAL A 571 25.51 4.63 -15.43
C VAL A 571 26.22 5.91 -15.04
N GLN A 572 26.27 6.25 -13.76
CA GLN A 572 26.92 7.43 -13.15
C GLN A 572 26.58 8.77 -13.83
N GLY A 573 27.33 9.81 -13.50
CA GLY A 573 27.20 11.13 -14.12
C GLY A 573 26.27 12.10 -13.40
N ALA A 574 25.93 11.83 -12.14
CA ALA A 574 25.37 12.81 -11.22
C ALA A 574 26.48 13.43 -10.39
N ASP A 575 26.34 14.72 -10.05
CA ASP A 575 27.26 15.44 -9.17
C ASP A 575 27.10 14.98 -7.72
N VAL A 576 25.84 14.67 -7.33
CA VAL A 576 25.46 14.23 -6.00
C VAL A 576 24.76 12.88 -6.10
N ILE A 577 25.21 11.91 -5.32
CA ILE A 577 24.61 10.59 -5.18
C ILE A 577 24.03 10.42 -3.77
N ILE A 578 22.77 10.08 -3.69
CA ILE A 578 22.07 9.78 -2.43
C ILE A 578 21.73 8.28 -2.42
N LEU A 579 22.39 7.53 -1.55
CA LEU A 579 22.12 6.11 -1.29
C LEU A 579 21.16 6.02 -0.11
N ALA A 580 19.91 5.62 -0.37
CA ALA A 580 18.87 5.71 0.63
C ALA A 580 18.24 4.35 0.99
N GLY A 581 17.67 4.30 2.21
CA GLY A 581 17.12 3.06 2.75
C GLY A 581 18.20 2.04 3.11
N LEU A 582 19.36 2.49 3.62
CA LEU A 582 20.50 1.65 3.97
C LEU A 582 20.24 0.84 5.25
N ASN A 583 19.18 0.04 5.22
CA ASN A 583 18.80 -0.90 6.25
C ASN A 583 18.93 -2.34 5.75
N GLU A 584 19.26 -3.25 6.66
CA GLU A 584 19.31 -4.68 6.36
C GLU A 584 17.92 -5.16 5.95
N GLY A 585 17.84 -5.93 4.86
CA GLY A 585 16.57 -6.34 4.27
C GLY A 585 16.05 -5.44 3.17
N SER A 586 16.44 -4.14 3.17
CA SER A 586 16.18 -3.22 2.05
C SER A 586 17.39 -3.13 1.14
N TRP A 587 18.57 -2.83 1.68
CA TRP A 587 19.81 -2.80 0.91
C TRP A 587 20.99 -3.37 1.70
N PRO A 588 21.36 -4.65 1.51
CA PRO A 588 20.86 -5.59 0.49
C PRO A 588 19.46 -6.14 0.77
N GLU A 589 18.71 -6.34 -0.31
CA GLU A 589 17.47 -7.10 -0.25
C GLU A 589 17.76 -8.55 0.15
N VAL A 590 16.95 -9.13 1.02
CA VAL A 590 17.07 -10.55 1.39
C VAL A 590 16.70 -11.39 0.19
N PRO A 591 17.60 -12.26 -0.30
CA PRO A 591 17.26 -13.16 -1.39
C PRO A 591 16.08 -14.06 -1.00
N THR A 592 15.08 -14.13 -1.86
CA THR A 592 13.95 -15.03 -1.68
C THR A 592 14.45 -16.48 -1.62
N PRO A 593 14.05 -17.28 -0.63
CA PRO A 593 14.40 -18.69 -0.58
C PRO A 593 13.93 -19.42 -1.85
N ASP A 594 14.78 -20.26 -2.41
CA ASP A 594 14.40 -21.10 -3.52
C ASP A 594 13.47 -22.23 -3.01
N PRO A 595 12.23 -22.34 -3.49
CA PRO A 595 11.30 -23.36 -3.03
C PRO A 595 11.66 -24.77 -3.52
N TRP A 596 12.51 -24.88 -4.56
CA TRP A 596 12.82 -26.14 -5.24
C TRP A 596 14.15 -26.74 -4.84
N LEU A 597 15.21 -25.93 -4.78
CA LEU A 597 16.57 -26.38 -4.65
C LEU A 597 17.25 -25.73 -3.44
N ASN A 598 17.83 -26.51 -2.58
CA ASN A 598 18.72 -26.00 -1.54
C ASN A 598 20.09 -25.61 -2.10
N ARG A 599 20.93 -24.96 -1.28
CA ARG A 599 22.25 -24.44 -1.71
C ARG A 599 23.18 -25.53 -2.29
N ASP A 600 23.17 -26.71 -1.71
CA ASP A 600 24.05 -27.78 -2.14
C ASP A 600 23.58 -28.40 -3.45
N MET A 601 22.28 -28.57 -3.64
CA MET A 601 21.68 -28.97 -4.92
C MET A 601 22.01 -27.99 -6.03
N ARG A 602 21.88 -26.68 -5.76
CA ARG A 602 22.23 -25.62 -6.73
C ARG A 602 23.70 -25.73 -7.17
N ARG A 603 24.63 -25.93 -6.21
CA ARG A 603 26.06 -26.14 -6.52
C ARG A 603 26.30 -27.39 -7.35
N GLN A 604 25.65 -28.52 -7.00
CA GLN A 604 25.78 -29.77 -7.75
C GLN A 604 25.32 -29.65 -9.20
N MET A 605 24.25 -28.90 -9.41
CA MET A 605 23.73 -28.59 -10.75
C MET A 605 24.51 -27.51 -11.52
N GLY A 606 25.45 -26.83 -10.89
CA GLY A 606 26.15 -25.68 -11.50
C GLY A 606 25.33 -24.42 -11.58
N LEU A 607 24.25 -24.32 -10.82
CA LEU A 607 23.45 -23.10 -10.68
C LEU A 607 24.10 -22.14 -9.69
N LEU A 608 23.89 -20.85 -9.90
CA LEU A 608 24.39 -19.80 -9.01
C LEU A 608 23.63 -19.77 -7.68
N LEU A 609 24.33 -19.41 -6.63
CA LEU A 609 23.70 -19.22 -5.32
C LEU A 609 22.85 -17.94 -5.29
N PRO A 610 21.80 -17.89 -4.45
CA PRO A 610 21.05 -16.65 -4.23
C PRO A 610 21.91 -15.49 -3.75
N ASP A 611 23.01 -15.78 -3.04
CA ASP A 611 23.99 -14.80 -2.52
C ASP A 611 24.61 -13.92 -3.60
N ARG A 612 24.62 -14.36 -4.86
CA ARG A 612 25.08 -13.54 -6.01
C ARG A 612 24.36 -12.22 -6.13
N ARG A 613 23.06 -12.18 -5.74
CA ARG A 613 22.27 -10.93 -5.76
C ARG A 613 22.84 -9.93 -4.76
N ILE A 614 23.28 -10.40 -3.60
CA ILE A 614 23.97 -9.58 -2.60
C ILE A 614 25.27 -9.06 -3.18
N GLY A 615 26.08 -9.90 -3.86
CA GLY A 615 27.33 -9.49 -4.49
C GLY A 615 27.16 -8.44 -5.59
N LEU A 616 26.12 -8.57 -6.41
CA LEU A 616 25.78 -7.55 -7.44
C LEU A 616 25.35 -6.23 -6.78
N SER A 617 24.52 -6.30 -5.75
CA SER A 617 24.08 -5.13 -4.99
C SER A 617 25.23 -4.47 -4.23
N ALA A 618 26.20 -5.26 -3.72
CA ALA A 618 27.45 -4.77 -3.13
C ALA A 618 28.32 -4.04 -4.14
N HIS A 619 28.40 -4.53 -5.38
CA HIS A 619 29.11 -3.85 -6.47
C HIS A 619 28.46 -2.48 -6.78
N ASP A 620 27.12 -2.43 -6.84
CA ASP A 620 26.37 -1.20 -7.11
C ASP A 620 26.56 -0.19 -5.97
N PHE A 621 26.51 -0.65 -4.70
CA PHE A 621 26.82 0.15 -3.52
C PHE A 621 28.26 0.71 -3.58
N GLN A 622 29.25 -0.16 -3.83
CA GLN A 622 30.66 0.23 -3.90
C GLN A 622 30.89 1.30 -4.98
N GLN A 623 30.30 1.13 -6.15
CA GLN A 623 30.39 2.12 -7.22
C GLN A 623 29.77 3.46 -6.84
N ALA A 624 28.60 3.44 -6.19
CA ALA A 624 27.86 4.66 -5.87
C ALA A 624 28.52 5.46 -4.74
N VAL A 625 29.05 4.80 -3.69
CA VAL A 625 29.72 5.46 -2.55
C VAL A 625 31.04 6.12 -2.94
N LEU A 626 31.61 5.74 -4.08
CA LEU A 626 32.88 6.29 -4.56
C LEU A 626 32.72 7.54 -5.45
N ASN A 627 31.50 8.07 -5.60
CA ASN A 627 31.28 9.35 -6.26
C ASN A 627 31.86 10.51 -5.43
N LYS A 628 31.97 11.70 -6.03
CA LYS A 628 32.57 12.88 -5.38
C LYS A 628 31.75 13.28 -4.14
N GLU A 629 30.50 13.62 -4.28
CA GLU A 629 29.60 13.97 -3.16
C GLU A 629 28.58 12.86 -2.97
N VAL A 630 28.52 12.31 -1.74
CA VAL A 630 27.72 11.15 -1.41
C VAL A 630 26.92 11.36 -0.13
N TRP A 631 25.66 10.98 -0.19
CA TRP A 631 24.79 10.87 0.96
C TRP A 631 24.47 9.40 1.23
N LEU A 632 24.63 9.00 2.48
CA LEU A 632 24.23 7.70 2.99
C LEU A 632 23.07 7.94 3.93
N THR A 633 21.89 7.42 3.63
CA THR A 633 20.71 7.66 4.47
C THR A 633 20.03 6.38 4.89
N ARG A 634 19.51 6.39 6.11
CA ARG A 634 18.68 5.33 6.66
C ARG A 634 17.67 5.88 7.65
N SER A 635 16.56 5.18 7.83
CA SER A 635 15.68 5.38 8.97
C SER A 635 16.09 4.44 10.12
N VAL A 636 16.13 4.94 11.36
CA VAL A 636 16.42 4.12 12.53
C VAL A 636 15.19 3.33 13.01
N ARG A 637 13.99 3.70 12.51
CA ARG A 637 12.74 2.99 12.75
C ARG A 637 11.95 2.88 11.46
N SER A 638 11.29 1.74 11.27
CA SER A 638 10.27 1.51 10.26
C SER A 638 9.02 1.04 10.98
N ASP A 639 7.92 1.75 10.78
CA ASP A 639 6.73 1.65 11.63
C ASP A 639 7.12 1.82 13.11
N ASP A 640 6.77 0.89 13.99
CA ASP A 640 7.13 0.95 15.41
C ASP A 640 8.38 0.13 15.78
N ALA A 641 9.05 -0.50 14.79
CA ALA A 641 10.21 -1.36 15.01
C ALA A 641 11.54 -0.65 14.72
N GLU A 642 12.57 -0.94 15.52
CA GLU A 642 13.94 -0.53 15.23
C GLU A 642 14.50 -1.28 14.02
N THR A 643 15.19 -0.56 13.14
CA THR A 643 15.85 -1.15 11.95
C THR A 643 17.31 -1.43 12.24
N VAL A 644 17.87 -2.40 11.52
CA VAL A 644 19.30 -2.72 11.57
C VAL A 644 19.99 -2.01 10.40
N PRO A 645 21.11 -1.29 10.62
CA PRO A 645 21.88 -0.70 9.52
C PRO A 645 22.30 -1.76 8.49
N SER A 646 22.33 -1.36 7.23
CA SER A 646 22.90 -2.18 6.16
C SER A 646 24.28 -2.73 6.56
N ARG A 647 24.52 -4.02 6.29
CA ARG A 647 25.82 -4.66 6.59
C ARG A 647 27.01 -3.91 6.00
N TRP A 648 26.83 -3.24 4.86
CA TRP A 648 27.91 -2.48 4.22
C TRP A 648 28.15 -1.14 4.92
N LEU A 649 27.09 -0.44 5.30
CA LEU A 649 27.20 0.77 6.11
C LEU A 649 27.87 0.45 7.45
N ASN A 650 27.41 -0.60 8.14
CA ASN A 650 27.96 -1.05 9.41
C ASN A 650 29.47 -1.38 9.30
N ARG A 651 29.89 -2.01 8.19
CA ARG A 651 31.31 -2.29 7.94
C ARG A 651 32.15 -1.04 7.76
N VAL A 652 31.63 -0.03 7.04
CA VAL A 652 32.30 1.26 6.87
C VAL A 652 32.41 1.98 8.20
N GLU A 653 31.33 2.06 8.98
CA GLU A 653 31.35 2.71 10.30
C GLU A 653 32.33 2.02 11.26
N ASN A 654 32.31 0.67 11.29
CA ASN A 654 33.24 -0.10 12.14
C ASN A 654 34.70 0.07 11.71
N LEU A 655 34.99 0.12 10.41
CA LEU A 655 36.35 0.36 9.94
C LEU A 655 36.82 1.77 10.34
N LEU A 656 35.98 2.80 10.13
CA LEU A 656 36.32 4.18 10.47
C LEU A 656 36.50 4.37 11.99
N SER A 657 35.57 3.85 12.81
CA SER A 657 35.69 3.93 14.27
C SER A 657 36.89 3.17 14.83
N GLY A 658 37.32 2.08 14.16
CA GLY A 658 38.47 1.29 14.52
C GLY A 658 39.85 1.94 14.15
N LEU A 659 39.86 3.07 13.45
CA LEU A 659 41.07 3.74 12.98
C LEU A 659 41.17 5.22 13.44
N PRO A 660 41.16 5.49 14.77
CA PRO A 660 41.18 6.87 15.28
C PRO A 660 42.46 7.59 14.91
N ASP A 661 43.60 6.91 14.97
CA ASP A 661 44.92 7.52 14.68
C ASP A 661 45.11 7.89 13.19
N HIS A 662 44.20 7.43 12.33
CA HIS A 662 44.17 7.68 10.89
C HIS A 662 43.08 8.66 10.48
N GLY A 663 42.41 9.32 11.45
CA GLY A 663 41.31 10.24 11.23
C GLY A 663 39.96 9.59 10.91
N GLY A 664 39.82 8.29 11.17
CA GLY A 664 38.58 7.55 10.87
C GLY A 664 37.42 7.96 11.77
N THR A 665 37.63 8.02 13.09
CA THR A 665 36.61 8.49 14.06
C THR A 665 36.19 9.92 13.76
N GLU A 666 37.13 10.83 13.49
CA GLU A 666 36.82 12.21 13.11
C GLU A 666 35.99 12.29 11.81
N ALA A 667 36.29 11.45 10.83
CA ALA A 667 35.54 11.35 9.60
C ALA A 667 34.10 10.96 9.87
N LEU A 668 33.88 9.90 10.67
CA LEU A 668 32.54 9.39 11.00
C LEU A 668 31.70 10.42 11.77
N GLU A 669 32.31 11.07 12.78
CA GLU A 669 31.63 12.13 13.53
C GLU A 669 31.23 13.31 12.64
N ARG A 670 32.06 13.71 11.70
CA ARG A 670 31.78 14.77 10.73
C ARG A 670 30.65 14.36 9.76
N MET A 671 30.66 13.12 9.26
CA MET A 671 29.61 12.59 8.41
C MET A 671 28.23 12.67 9.11
N LYS A 672 28.18 12.25 10.40
CA LYS A 672 26.97 12.30 11.21
C LYS A 672 26.53 13.74 11.53
N ALA A 673 27.47 14.60 11.91
CA ALA A 673 27.17 16.01 12.19
C ALA A 673 26.54 16.73 10.98
N LYS A 674 27.02 16.46 9.76
CA LYS A 674 26.39 16.97 8.54
C LYS A 674 24.96 16.44 8.37
N GLY A 675 24.72 15.16 8.65
CA GLY A 675 23.39 14.58 8.61
C GLY A 675 22.44 15.23 9.61
N ASP A 676 22.91 15.45 10.84
CA ASP A 676 22.15 16.10 11.91
C ASP A 676 21.75 17.53 11.57
N GLU A 677 22.60 18.29 10.88
CA GLU A 677 22.26 19.63 10.39
C GLU A 677 21.03 19.60 9.47
N TRP A 678 20.97 18.63 8.56
CA TRP A 678 19.84 18.46 7.65
C TRP A 678 18.58 17.95 8.35
N LEU A 679 18.73 17.08 9.33
CA LEU A 679 17.60 16.64 10.16
C LEU A 679 17.01 17.82 10.96
N GLN A 680 17.84 18.71 11.48
CA GLN A 680 17.39 19.95 12.13
C GLN A 680 16.66 20.89 11.15
N LEU A 681 17.12 20.97 9.90
CA LEU A 681 16.41 21.75 8.87
C LEU A 681 15.06 21.11 8.52
N ALA A 682 14.98 19.78 8.43
CA ALA A 682 13.71 19.06 8.22
C ALA A 682 12.73 19.30 9.38
N ASP A 683 13.21 19.26 10.62
CA ASP A 683 12.41 19.58 11.80
C ASP A 683 11.88 21.02 11.75
N ARG A 684 12.73 21.99 11.43
CA ARG A 684 12.32 23.39 11.27
C ARG A 684 11.29 23.60 10.16
N LEU A 685 11.40 22.84 9.06
CA LEU A 685 10.44 22.92 7.96
C LEU A 685 9.05 22.43 8.36
N GLU A 686 8.99 21.47 9.26
CA GLU A 686 7.74 20.88 9.78
C GLU A 686 7.17 21.64 10.99
N GLN A 687 7.99 22.46 11.66
CA GLN A 687 7.52 23.28 12.77
C GLN A 687 6.53 24.36 12.27
N PRO A 688 5.39 24.52 12.92
CA PRO A 688 4.47 25.58 12.59
C PRO A 688 5.09 26.95 12.95
N ILE A 689 4.92 27.92 12.07
CA ILE A 689 5.47 29.28 12.25
C ILE A 689 4.79 29.97 13.43
N ASP A 690 3.50 29.72 13.61
CA ASP A 690 2.70 30.22 14.74
C ASP A 690 1.62 29.17 15.07
N SER A 691 1.63 28.64 16.29
CA SER A 691 0.63 27.69 16.76
C SER A 691 0.01 28.22 18.03
N GLN A 692 -1.23 28.67 17.92
CA GLN A 692 -2.04 29.01 19.09
C GLN A 692 -3.06 27.91 19.33
N ALA A 693 -3.07 27.34 20.51
CA ALA A 693 -4.11 26.42 20.91
C ALA A 693 -5.48 27.12 20.85
N ALA A 694 -6.47 26.40 20.36
CA ALA A 694 -7.83 26.92 20.35
C ALA A 694 -8.31 27.20 21.77
N LYS A 695 -9.11 28.24 21.92
CA LYS A 695 -9.83 28.50 23.16
C LYS A 695 -11.07 27.60 23.21
N ARG A 696 -11.51 27.25 24.44
CA ARG A 696 -12.74 26.48 24.63
C ARG A 696 -13.93 27.22 24.03
N PRO A 697 -14.56 26.67 22.96
CA PRO A 697 -15.57 27.40 22.19
C PRO A 697 -16.89 27.52 22.95
N SER A 698 -17.53 28.67 22.82
CA SER A 698 -18.85 28.96 23.35
C SER A 698 -19.59 29.89 22.38
N PRO A 699 -19.95 29.44 21.17
CA PRO A 699 -20.56 30.27 20.14
C PRO A 699 -21.92 30.78 20.57
N ARG A 700 -22.23 32.05 20.21
CA ARG A 700 -23.50 32.72 20.41
C ARG A 700 -24.13 33.06 19.07
N PRO A 701 -24.87 32.12 18.45
CA PRO A 701 -25.58 32.39 17.22
C PRO A 701 -26.78 33.34 17.46
N PRO A 702 -27.23 34.03 16.43
CA PRO A 702 -28.43 34.86 16.52
C PRO A 702 -29.63 34.06 17.06
N VAL A 703 -30.50 34.68 17.84
CA VAL A 703 -31.66 34.01 18.45
C VAL A 703 -32.55 33.33 17.41
N GLY A 704 -32.71 33.96 16.23
CA GLY A 704 -33.48 33.37 15.13
C GLY A 704 -32.91 32.07 14.53
N ALA A 705 -31.62 31.81 14.70
CA ALA A 705 -30.95 30.56 14.24
C ALA A 705 -30.97 29.46 15.28
N ARG A 706 -31.37 29.74 16.52
CA ARG A 706 -31.41 28.76 17.62
C ARG A 706 -32.59 27.82 17.44
N PRO A 707 -32.48 26.52 17.88
CA PRO A 707 -33.55 25.55 17.70
C PRO A 707 -34.82 25.98 18.46
N ARG A 708 -35.97 25.88 17.84
CA ARG A 708 -37.30 26.13 18.46
C ARG A 708 -37.96 24.87 18.99
N GLN A 709 -37.31 23.71 18.80
CA GLN A 709 -37.77 22.41 19.27
C GLN A 709 -36.57 21.55 19.66
N LEU A 710 -36.66 20.87 20.80
CA LEU A 710 -35.75 19.84 21.25
C LEU A 710 -36.52 18.70 21.90
N SER A 711 -35.96 17.49 21.84
CA SER A 711 -36.49 16.36 22.61
C SER A 711 -35.97 16.34 24.06
N VAL A 712 -36.65 15.62 24.94
CA VAL A 712 -36.19 15.42 26.35
C VAL A 712 -34.76 14.89 26.42
N THR A 713 -34.38 13.98 25.53
CA THR A 713 -33.01 13.44 25.45
C THR A 713 -32.00 14.48 24.95
N GLN A 714 -32.43 15.43 24.12
CA GLN A 714 -31.58 16.56 23.67
C GLN A 714 -31.40 17.63 24.75
N ILE A 715 -32.33 17.75 25.71
CA ILE A 715 -32.14 18.62 26.88
C ILE A 715 -30.98 18.14 27.75
N GLN A 716 -30.82 16.84 27.92
CA GLN A 716 -29.63 16.29 28.57
C GLN A 716 -28.33 16.71 27.85
N LYS A 717 -28.33 16.68 26.52
CA LYS A 717 -27.19 17.17 25.72
C LYS A 717 -27.00 18.68 25.89
N LEU A 718 -28.05 19.46 25.90
CA LEU A 718 -27.99 20.90 26.16
C LEU A 718 -27.39 21.25 27.54
N ILE A 719 -27.63 20.41 28.55
CA ILE A 719 -27.07 20.61 29.91
C ILE A 719 -25.58 20.20 29.91
N ARG A 720 -25.22 19.08 29.30
CA ARG A 720 -23.87 18.50 29.37
C ARG A 720 -22.91 19.07 28.33
N ASP A 721 -23.35 19.18 27.05
CA ASP A 721 -22.57 19.66 25.93
C ASP A 721 -23.42 20.54 25.00
N PRO A 722 -23.67 21.80 25.39
CA PRO A 722 -24.42 22.75 24.55
C PRO A 722 -23.86 22.87 23.13
N TYR A 723 -22.55 22.77 22.96
CA TYR A 723 -21.91 22.86 21.66
C TYR A 723 -22.42 21.79 20.67
N ALA A 724 -22.73 20.60 21.14
CA ALA A 724 -23.35 19.57 20.31
C ALA A 724 -24.74 19.99 19.78
N ILE A 725 -25.53 20.73 20.56
CA ILE A 725 -26.82 21.30 20.12
C ILE A 725 -26.59 22.37 19.07
N TYR A 726 -25.61 23.26 19.26
CA TYR A 726 -25.20 24.24 18.26
C TYR A 726 -24.78 23.59 16.93
N ALA A 727 -23.86 22.61 16.99
CA ALA A 727 -23.36 21.92 15.79
C ALA A 727 -24.50 21.20 15.03
N ARG A 728 -25.38 20.51 15.75
CA ARG A 728 -26.46 19.70 15.18
C ARG A 728 -27.60 20.55 14.60
N HIS A 729 -28.04 21.59 15.32
CA HIS A 729 -29.26 22.33 14.98
C HIS A 729 -29.01 23.67 14.28
N VAL A 730 -27.93 24.36 14.62
CA VAL A 730 -27.58 25.64 13.98
C VAL A 730 -26.70 25.39 12.75
N LEU A 731 -25.60 24.65 12.89
CA LEU A 731 -24.74 24.32 11.77
C LEU A 731 -25.28 23.16 10.92
N ARG A 732 -26.28 22.44 11.41
CA ARG A 732 -26.91 21.26 10.76
C ARG A 732 -25.94 20.13 10.43
N LEU A 733 -24.87 20.01 11.18
CA LEU A 733 -23.91 18.93 11.05
C LEU A 733 -24.42 17.66 11.71
N ARG A 734 -24.30 16.55 11.02
CA ARG A 734 -24.63 15.22 11.55
C ARG A 734 -23.47 14.26 11.28
N PRO A 735 -23.09 13.39 12.23
CA PRO A 735 -22.17 12.30 11.95
C PRO A 735 -22.71 11.47 10.80
N LEU A 736 -21.80 10.98 9.93
CA LEU A 736 -22.18 9.99 8.94
C LEU A 736 -22.36 8.64 9.63
N ASP A 737 -23.49 7.98 9.34
CA ASP A 737 -23.64 6.59 9.75
C ASP A 737 -22.56 5.73 9.10
N PRO A 738 -22.04 4.69 9.79
CA PRO A 738 -21.06 3.80 9.18
C PRO A 738 -21.66 3.09 7.96
N LEU A 739 -20.84 2.85 6.93
CA LEU A 739 -21.31 2.20 5.70
C LEU A 739 -21.77 0.77 5.97
N MET A 740 -21.07 0.06 6.83
CA MET A 740 -21.49 -1.24 7.35
C MET A 740 -21.84 -1.09 8.81
N ARG A 741 -23.09 -1.30 9.14
CA ARG A 741 -23.53 -1.30 10.53
C ARG A 741 -22.90 -2.47 11.25
N LEU A 742 -22.33 -2.17 12.42
CA LEU A 742 -21.86 -3.19 13.34
C LEU A 742 -22.96 -3.48 14.37
N PRO A 743 -22.94 -4.65 15.03
CA PRO A 743 -23.84 -4.96 16.12
C PRO A 743 -23.45 -4.18 17.38
N ASP A 744 -23.65 -2.86 17.36
CA ASP A 744 -23.30 -1.92 18.41
C ASP A 744 -24.37 -1.83 19.51
N ALA A 745 -24.09 -0.98 20.51
CA ALA A 745 -24.98 -0.76 21.64
C ALA A 745 -26.30 -0.04 21.24
N LEU A 746 -26.23 0.85 20.24
CA LEU A 746 -27.39 1.61 19.75
C LEU A 746 -28.39 0.68 19.04
N LEU A 747 -27.90 -0.14 18.09
CA LEU A 747 -28.72 -1.13 17.39
C LEU A 747 -29.36 -2.10 18.40
N ARG A 748 -28.56 -2.56 19.40
CA ARG A 748 -29.09 -3.43 20.45
C ARG A 748 -30.21 -2.76 21.22
N GLY A 749 -30.07 -1.49 21.59
CA GLY A 749 -31.09 -0.70 22.26
C GLY A 749 -32.38 -0.69 21.46
N THR A 750 -32.33 -0.25 20.22
CA THR A 750 -33.50 -0.16 19.31
C THR A 750 -34.23 -1.50 19.12
N VAL A 751 -33.46 -2.58 18.92
CA VAL A 751 -34.06 -3.93 18.72
C VAL A 751 -34.69 -4.47 19.99
N VAL A 752 -34.10 -4.19 21.15
CA VAL A 752 -34.65 -4.60 22.45
C VAL A 752 -35.92 -3.83 22.74
N HIS A 753 -35.98 -2.52 22.56
CA HIS A 753 -37.20 -1.71 22.74
C HIS A 753 -38.30 -2.24 21.86
N LYS A 754 -38.07 -2.52 20.59
CA LYS A 754 -39.04 -3.13 19.68
C LYS A 754 -39.55 -4.48 20.16
N ALA A 755 -38.66 -5.32 20.71
CA ALA A 755 -39.05 -6.63 21.24
C ALA A 755 -39.95 -6.51 22.47
N LEU A 756 -39.66 -5.52 23.34
CA LEU A 756 -40.49 -5.23 24.53
C LEU A 756 -41.85 -4.65 24.13
N GLU A 757 -41.88 -3.70 23.22
CA GLU A 757 -43.09 -3.12 22.64
C GLU A 757 -44.01 -4.26 22.10
N GLU A 758 -43.48 -5.12 21.21
CA GLU A 758 -44.22 -6.24 20.64
C GLU A 758 -44.68 -7.27 21.68
N PHE A 759 -43.88 -7.50 22.75
CA PHE A 759 -44.26 -8.36 23.85
C PHE A 759 -45.41 -7.79 24.66
N VAL A 760 -45.29 -6.50 25.07
CA VAL A 760 -46.34 -5.85 25.87
C VAL A 760 -47.65 -5.72 25.10
N LEU A 761 -47.60 -5.32 23.81
CA LEU A 761 -48.77 -5.28 22.91
C LEU A 761 -49.42 -6.67 22.73
N GLY A 762 -48.60 -7.68 22.44
CA GLY A 762 -49.11 -9.03 22.18
C GLY A 762 -49.70 -9.74 23.41
N THR A 763 -49.44 -9.22 24.61
CA THR A 763 -49.95 -9.76 25.89
C THR A 763 -50.92 -8.80 26.61
N LYS A 764 -51.26 -7.64 25.99
CA LYS A 764 -52.11 -6.60 26.61
C LYS A 764 -53.45 -7.15 27.03
N ASP A 765 -54.19 -7.81 26.17
CA ASP A 765 -55.56 -8.28 26.37
C ASP A 765 -55.64 -9.65 27.10
N ASN A 766 -54.48 -10.31 27.28
CA ASN A 766 -54.49 -11.66 27.90
C ASN A 766 -53.26 -11.82 28.85
N GLN A 767 -53.49 -11.58 30.12
CA GLN A 767 -52.42 -11.70 31.14
C GLN A 767 -51.84 -13.10 31.29
N THR A 768 -52.53 -14.15 30.86
CA THR A 768 -51.99 -15.53 30.93
C THR A 768 -50.84 -15.76 29.99
N LEU A 769 -50.65 -14.90 28.96
CA LEU A 769 -49.54 -14.92 28.03
C LEU A 769 -48.30 -14.19 28.53
N VAL A 770 -48.36 -13.55 29.69
CA VAL A 770 -47.17 -12.91 30.34
C VAL A 770 -46.30 -14.00 30.95
N THR A 771 -45.63 -14.75 30.13
CA THR A 771 -44.74 -15.86 30.50
C THR A 771 -43.34 -15.68 29.90
N VAL A 772 -42.36 -16.36 30.53
CA VAL A 772 -40.96 -16.35 30.07
C VAL A 772 -40.84 -16.90 28.65
N ASP A 773 -41.57 -17.97 28.35
CA ASP A 773 -41.54 -18.59 27.02
C ASP A 773 -42.03 -17.63 25.91
N GLN A 774 -43.13 -16.91 26.16
CA GLN A 774 -43.60 -15.89 25.21
C GLN A 774 -42.65 -14.71 25.05
N PHE A 775 -42.00 -14.30 26.14
CA PHE A 775 -40.99 -13.25 26.08
C PHE A 775 -39.76 -13.67 25.26
N ASP A 776 -39.20 -14.86 25.50
CA ASP A 776 -38.07 -15.42 24.79
C ASP A 776 -38.38 -15.74 23.31
N GLU A 777 -39.58 -16.18 22.98
CA GLU A 777 -40.04 -16.37 21.62
C GLU A 777 -40.08 -15.02 20.87
N LYS A 778 -40.68 -14.01 21.48
CA LYS A 778 -40.78 -12.67 20.85
C LYS A 778 -39.42 -12.05 20.62
N ILE A 779 -38.52 -12.09 21.62
CA ILE A 779 -37.15 -11.65 21.47
C ILE A 779 -36.45 -12.39 20.32
N GLY A 780 -36.60 -13.74 20.25
CA GLY A 780 -36.02 -14.55 19.19
C GLY A 780 -36.47 -14.12 17.81
N SER A 781 -37.77 -13.88 17.65
CA SER A 781 -38.40 -13.42 16.38
C SER A 781 -37.87 -12.06 15.94
N VAL A 782 -37.91 -11.07 16.84
CA VAL A 782 -37.48 -9.70 16.56
C VAL A 782 -35.97 -9.63 16.25
N LEU A 783 -35.13 -10.36 16.99
CA LEU A 783 -33.70 -10.49 16.71
C LEU A 783 -33.44 -11.10 15.33
N HIS A 784 -34.20 -12.13 14.96
CA HIS A 784 -34.04 -12.79 13.64
C HIS A 784 -34.37 -11.85 12.49
N GLN A 785 -35.36 -11.01 12.65
CA GLN A 785 -35.81 -10.07 11.62
C GLN A 785 -34.89 -8.83 11.48
N ASN A 786 -34.32 -8.34 12.58
CA ASN A 786 -33.64 -7.04 12.61
C ASN A 786 -32.12 -7.11 12.79
N VAL A 787 -31.56 -8.29 13.09
CA VAL A 787 -30.13 -8.45 13.34
C VAL A 787 -29.52 -9.47 12.37
N PRO A 788 -28.80 -9.05 11.34
CA PRO A 788 -28.23 -9.95 10.33
C PRO A 788 -27.18 -10.93 10.85
N TRP A 789 -26.40 -10.53 11.88
CA TRP A 789 -25.26 -11.30 12.39
C TRP A 789 -25.70 -12.40 13.35
N ALA A 790 -25.39 -13.66 12.99
CA ALA A 790 -25.79 -14.84 13.77
C ALA A 790 -25.19 -14.83 15.20
N GLU A 791 -23.92 -14.46 15.35
CA GLU A 791 -23.23 -14.38 16.64
C GLU A 791 -23.84 -13.31 17.54
N ALA A 792 -24.16 -12.14 16.98
CA ALA A 792 -24.81 -11.06 17.74
C ALA A 792 -26.20 -11.48 18.20
N ARG A 793 -26.99 -12.15 17.36
CA ARG A 793 -28.31 -12.70 17.75
C ARG A 793 -28.20 -13.66 18.92
N LEU A 794 -27.26 -14.62 18.84
CA LEU A 794 -27.04 -15.59 19.91
C LEU A 794 -26.60 -14.92 21.21
N LEU A 795 -25.65 -13.99 21.13
CA LEU A 795 -25.14 -13.26 22.30
C LEU A 795 -26.23 -12.40 22.96
N TRP A 796 -27.00 -11.66 22.17
CA TRP A 796 -28.03 -10.77 22.70
C TRP A 796 -29.21 -11.56 23.25
N LYS A 797 -29.61 -12.65 22.59
CA LYS A 797 -30.62 -13.60 23.11
C LYS A 797 -30.19 -14.18 24.44
N ALA A 798 -28.96 -14.66 24.55
CA ALA A 798 -28.44 -15.21 25.81
C ALA A 798 -28.34 -14.17 26.95
N ARG A 799 -28.06 -12.92 26.63
CA ARG A 799 -28.05 -11.83 27.63
C ARG A 799 -29.45 -11.52 28.13
N LEU A 800 -30.44 -11.45 27.24
CA LEU A 800 -31.84 -11.18 27.61
C LEU A 800 -32.46 -12.34 28.35
N ALA A 801 -32.16 -13.59 28.00
CA ALA A 801 -32.61 -14.78 28.72
C ALA A 801 -32.19 -14.80 30.20
N ARG A 802 -31.06 -14.17 30.55
CA ARG A 802 -30.65 -14.06 31.99
C ARG A 802 -31.54 -13.15 32.82
N VAL A 803 -32.32 -12.30 32.18
CA VAL A 803 -33.19 -11.33 32.85
C VAL A 803 -34.66 -11.59 32.60
N SER A 804 -35.01 -12.61 31.78
CA SER A 804 -36.37 -12.91 31.35
C SER A 804 -37.29 -13.15 32.52
N GLU A 805 -36.95 -14.05 33.48
CA GLU A 805 -37.77 -14.34 34.66
C GLU A 805 -38.03 -13.07 35.45
N ARG A 806 -37.01 -12.34 35.79
CA ARG A 806 -37.11 -11.11 36.57
C ARG A 806 -37.94 -10.04 35.86
N PHE A 807 -37.81 -9.91 34.56
CA PHE A 807 -38.58 -8.93 33.80
C PHE A 807 -40.05 -9.31 33.76
N VAL A 808 -40.36 -10.58 33.51
CA VAL A 808 -41.74 -11.10 33.44
C VAL A 808 -42.42 -10.99 34.80
N ASP A 809 -41.76 -11.31 35.90
CA ASP A 809 -42.31 -11.14 37.25
C ASP A 809 -42.56 -9.66 37.58
N GLY A 810 -41.63 -8.76 37.25
CA GLY A 810 -41.85 -7.32 37.33
C GLY A 810 -43.03 -6.85 36.47
N GLU A 811 -43.19 -7.41 35.27
CA GLU A 811 -44.29 -7.07 34.38
C GLU A 811 -45.66 -7.48 34.99
N LYS A 812 -45.75 -8.70 35.54
CA LYS A 812 -46.95 -9.12 36.27
C LYS A 812 -47.30 -8.18 37.41
N ALA A 813 -46.26 -7.77 38.17
CA ALA A 813 -46.45 -6.85 39.31
C ALA A 813 -46.94 -5.45 38.87
N ARG A 814 -46.40 -4.91 37.78
CA ARG A 814 -46.80 -3.62 37.22
C ARG A 814 -48.26 -3.65 36.73
N ARG A 815 -48.70 -4.72 36.09
CA ARG A 815 -50.08 -4.89 35.60
C ARG A 815 -51.13 -5.06 36.72
N LEU A 816 -50.69 -5.35 37.94
CA LEU A 816 -51.59 -5.34 39.11
C LEU A 816 -51.88 -3.90 39.58
N ILE A 817 -51.02 -2.95 39.21
CA ILE A 817 -51.09 -1.54 39.62
C ILE A 817 -51.79 -0.69 38.54
N ALA A 818 -51.36 -0.84 37.28
CA ALA A 818 -51.81 -0.02 36.17
C ALA A 818 -51.89 -0.85 34.88
N GLU A 819 -52.73 -0.45 33.94
CA GLU A 819 -52.93 -1.12 32.66
C GLU A 819 -52.07 -0.51 31.57
N PRO A 820 -51.27 -1.29 30.80
CA PRO A 820 -50.51 -0.76 29.66
C PRO A 820 -51.42 -0.07 28.66
N THR A 821 -51.25 1.22 28.44
CA THR A 821 -52.16 2.02 27.61
C THR A 821 -51.48 2.53 26.36
N LEU A 822 -50.32 3.20 26.46
CA LEU A 822 -49.58 3.72 25.34
C LEU A 822 -48.16 3.11 25.31
N LEU A 823 -47.68 2.83 24.10
CA LEU A 823 -46.30 2.38 23.84
C LEU A 823 -45.72 3.21 22.70
N GLU A 824 -44.40 3.52 22.78
CA GLU A 824 -43.65 4.32 21.79
C GLU A 824 -44.45 5.53 21.26
N THR A 825 -45.05 6.26 22.22
CA THR A 825 -46.02 7.32 21.89
C THR A 825 -45.40 8.69 22.11
N LYS A 826 -45.64 9.60 21.13
CA LYS A 826 -45.14 10.98 21.15
C LYS A 826 -46.04 11.87 21.99
N GLY A 827 -45.36 12.75 22.77
CA GLY A 827 -45.95 13.87 23.50
C GLY A 827 -45.19 15.16 23.23
N ALA A 828 -45.85 16.27 23.38
CA ALA A 828 -45.23 17.59 23.21
C ALA A 828 -45.91 18.63 24.09
N SER A 829 -45.13 19.56 24.61
CA SER A 829 -45.65 20.75 25.33
C SER A 829 -44.88 22.00 24.89
N THR A 830 -45.58 23.12 24.73
CA THR A 830 -44.99 24.35 24.19
C THR A 830 -44.88 25.42 25.28
N LEU A 831 -43.75 26.12 25.28
CA LEU A 831 -43.53 27.37 26.02
C LEU A 831 -43.99 28.52 25.11
N ASP A 832 -45.24 28.94 25.25
CA ASP A 832 -45.86 29.94 24.35
C ASP A 832 -45.11 31.25 24.32
N ASP A 833 -44.63 31.74 25.50
CA ASP A 833 -43.88 32.99 25.64
C ASP A 833 -42.53 32.99 24.87
N LEU A 834 -41.94 31.84 24.65
CA LEU A 834 -40.68 31.69 23.94
C LEU A 834 -40.85 31.09 22.52
N GLY A 835 -42.02 30.59 22.19
CA GLY A 835 -42.27 29.84 20.95
C GLY A 835 -41.36 28.62 20.83
N PHE A 836 -41.20 27.88 21.94
CA PHE A 836 -40.34 26.71 22.01
C PHE A 836 -41.14 25.47 22.37
N THR A 837 -40.92 24.38 21.69
CA THR A 837 -41.61 23.10 21.90
C THR A 837 -40.66 22.04 22.44
N LEU A 838 -41.00 21.44 23.58
CA LEU A 838 -40.35 20.24 24.10
C LEU A 838 -41.13 19.03 23.60
N THR A 839 -40.42 18.05 23.04
CA THR A 839 -40.99 16.77 22.59
C THR A 839 -40.45 15.61 23.39
N ALA A 840 -41.26 14.58 23.56
CA ALA A 840 -40.88 13.29 24.14
C ALA A 840 -41.47 12.16 23.31
N GLU A 841 -40.89 11.00 23.43
CA GLU A 841 -41.43 9.74 22.97
C GLU A 841 -41.29 8.76 24.13
N ALA A 842 -42.42 8.49 24.80
CA ALA A 842 -42.42 7.63 25.96
C ALA A 842 -42.45 6.15 25.53
N ASP A 843 -41.50 5.34 26.04
CA ASP A 843 -41.43 3.91 25.74
C ASP A 843 -42.75 3.21 26.16
N ARG A 844 -43.30 3.62 27.36
CA ARG A 844 -44.56 3.03 27.86
C ARG A 844 -45.22 3.96 28.88
N ILE A 845 -46.52 4.11 28.78
CA ILE A 845 -47.38 4.74 29.75
C ILE A 845 -48.54 3.79 30.11
N ASP A 846 -48.63 3.48 31.40
CA ASP A 846 -49.75 2.69 31.94
C ASP A 846 -50.70 3.65 32.70
N VAL A 847 -51.98 3.32 32.82
CA VAL A 847 -52.98 4.12 33.50
C VAL A 847 -53.54 3.27 34.63
N ASP A 848 -53.59 3.80 35.86
CA ASP A 848 -54.18 3.13 37.02
C ASP A 848 -55.70 3.35 37.13
N ALA A 849 -56.31 2.76 38.15
CA ALA A 849 -57.74 2.85 38.37
C ALA A 849 -58.21 4.27 38.72
N GLU A 850 -57.35 5.10 39.26
CA GLU A 850 -57.54 6.53 39.60
C GLU A 850 -57.32 7.45 38.42
N GLY A 851 -56.85 6.91 37.23
CA GLY A 851 -56.54 7.67 36.02
C GLY A 851 -55.18 8.35 36.03
N GLN A 852 -54.31 7.96 36.97
CA GLN A 852 -52.96 8.50 37.03
C GLN A 852 -52.01 7.74 36.12
N PHE A 853 -50.95 8.43 35.66
CA PHE A 853 -50.00 7.84 34.77
C PHE A 853 -48.81 7.20 35.50
N HIS A 854 -48.40 6.02 34.99
CA HIS A 854 -47.16 5.33 35.34
C HIS A 854 -46.29 5.28 34.11
N ILE A 855 -45.17 6.04 34.08
CA ILE A 855 -44.28 6.17 32.94
C ILE A 855 -43.10 5.22 33.13
N TYR A 856 -42.76 4.43 32.09
CA TYR A 856 -41.65 3.50 32.10
C TYR A 856 -40.74 3.75 30.92
N ASP A 857 -39.42 3.70 31.13
CA ASP A 857 -38.39 3.79 30.14
C ASP A 857 -37.41 2.61 30.29
N TYR A 858 -37.08 1.92 29.22
CA TYR A 858 -36.26 0.73 29.23
C TYR A 858 -34.80 1.05 28.90
N LYS A 859 -33.88 0.57 29.75
CA LYS A 859 -32.44 0.77 29.55
C LYS A 859 -31.75 -0.60 29.40
N THR A 860 -31.06 -0.82 28.27
CA THR A 860 -30.26 -2.04 28.05
C THR A 860 -29.00 -2.12 28.92
N GLY A 861 -28.63 -1.02 29.56
CA GLY A 861 -27.56 -0.88 30.54
C GLY A 861 -28.08 -0.65 31.95
N ALA A 862 -27.27 -0.02 32.82
CA ALA A 862 -27.67 0.41 34.15
C ALA A 862 -28.55 1.68 34.04
N PRO A 863 -29.69 1.75 34.78
CA PRO A 863 -30.47 2.96 34.89
C PRO A 863 -29.65 4.11 35.46
N PRO A 864 -29.94 5.39 35.09
CA PRO A 864 -29.27 6.56 35.67
C PRO A 864 -29.62 6.69 37.14
N SER A 865 -28.65 6.95 38.01
CA SER A 865 -28.87 7.12 39.45
C SER A 865 -29.73 8.37 39.73
N ARG A 866 -30.33 8.41 40.90
CA ARG A 866 -31.16 9.52 41.34
C ARG A 866 -30.45 10.87 41.19
N ASP A 867 -29.17 10.97 41.58
CA ASP A 867 -28.39 12.21 41.47
C ASP A 867 -28.16 12.61 40.01
N VAL A 868 -27.94 11.62 39.10
CA VAL A 868 -27.81 11.88 37.68
C VAL A 868 -29.13 12.38 37.08
N GLN A 869 -30.28 11.84 37.53
CA GLN A 869 -31.61 12.28 37.09
C GLN A 869 -31.90 13.71 37.57
N MET A 870 -31.58 14.05 38.81
CA MET A 870 -31.84 15.39 39.35
C MET A 870 -31.03 16.47 38.60
N HIS A 871 -29.80 16.19 38.18
CA HIS A 871 -28.91 17.24 37.68
C HIS A 871 -28.65 17.21 36.20
N PHE A 872 -28.79 16.06 35.54
CA PHE A 872 -28.36 15.88 34.14
C PHE A 872 -29.35 15.14 33.28
N ASP A 873 -29.78 13.94 33.64
CA ASP A 873 -30.66 13.10 32.88
C ASP A 873 -32.12 13.28 33.32
N LYS A 874 -32.69 14.38 32.92
CA LYS A 874 -34.06 14.77 33.28
C LYS A 874 -35.13 14.13 32.37
N GLN A 875 -34.84 13.04 31.63
CA GLN A 875 -35.75 12.45 30.65
C GLN A 875 -37.11 12.15 31.28
N LEU A 876 -37.18 11.24 32.23
CA LEU A 876 -38.47 10.86 32.88
C LEU A 876 -39.13 12.02 33.63
N LEU A 877 -38.34 12.90 34.23
CA LEU A 877 -38.86 14.09 34.90
C LEU A 877 -39.54 15.05 33.97
N LEU A 878 -38.98 15.26 32.77
CA LEU A 878 -39.57 16.11 31.74
C LEU A 878 -40.75 15.41 31.03
N GLU A 879 -40.71 14.09 30.87
CA GLU A 879 -41.86 13.31 30.39
C GLU A 879 -43.04 13.40 31.34
N ALA A 880 -42.79 13.30 32.64
CA ALA A 880 -43.81 13.53 33.66
C ALA A 880 -44.40 14.96 33.55
N ALA A 881 -43.56 15.97 33.37
CA ALA A 881 -44.01 17.34 33.22
C ALA A 881 -44.86 17.59 31.93
N ILE A 882 -44.54 16.92 30.82
CA ILE A 882 -45.32 16.92 29.59
C ILE A 882 -46.67 16.22 29.84
N ALA A 883 -46.65 15.04 30.53
CA ALA A 883 -47.83 14.25 30.80
C ALA A 883 -48.87 15.01 31.60
N GLU A 884 -48.46 15.73 32.66
CA GLU A 884 -49.36 16.52 33.48
C GLU A 884 -49.89 17.81 32.80
N ARG A 885 -49.15 18.33 31.78
CA ARG A 885 -49.51 19.61 31.13
C ARG A 885 -50.26 19.40 29.82
N ALA A 886 -49.83 18.45 29.01
CA ALA A 886 -50.34 18.27 27.65
C ALA A 886 -50.89 16.87 27.39
N GLY A 887 -50.55 15.86 28.24
CA GLY A 887 -50.85 14.48 27.98
C GLY A 887 -49.90 13.82 26.95
N PHE A 888 -50.19 12.61 26.52
CA PHE A 888 -49.45 11.87 25.47
C PHE A 888 -50.41 11.21 24.51
N GLY A 889 -50.15 11.31 23.21
CA GLY A 889 -51.01 10.75 22.19
C GLY A 889 -52.47 11.23 22.35
N ASP A 890 -53.40 10.27 22.51
CA ASP A 890 -54.81 10.54 22.70
C ASP A 890 -55.24 10.68 24.18
N LEU A 891 -54.29 10.51 25.12
CA LEU A 891 -54.57 10.65 26.55
C LEU A 891 -54.53 12.15 27.00
N PRO A 892 -55.56 12.66 27.66
CA PRO A 892 -55.57 14.00 28.18
C PRO A 892 -54.56 14.18 29.33
N PRO A 893 -54.18 15.40 29.72
CA PRO A 893 -53.35 15.63 30.89
C PRO A 893 -53.87 14.99 32.15
N ALA A 894 -52.99 14.26 32.85
CA ALA A 894 -53.29 13.61 34.13
C ALA A 894 -52.07 13.57 35.06
N PRO A 895 -52.24 13.48 36.39
CA PRO A 895 -51.16 13.39 37.32
C PRO A 895 -50.31 12.13 37.10
N VAL A 896 -48.98 12.24 37.35
CA VAL A 896 -48.07 11.12 37.24
C VAL A 896 -47.83 10.52 38.64
N ALA A 897 -48.29 9.33 38.84
CA ALA A 897 -48.10 8.61 40.10
C ALA A 897 -46.68 8.06 40.27
N ARG A 898 -46.06 7.63 39.14
CA ARG A 898 -44.72 7.04 39.17
C ARG A 898 -44.01 7.15 37.79
N ALA A 899 -42.73 7.39 37.79
CA ALA A 899 -41.88 7.32 36.60
C ALA A 899 -40.65 6.46 36.93
N VAL A 900 -40.34 5.44 36.10
CA VAL A 900 -39.36 4.42 36.45
C VAL A 900 -38.52 4.03 35.26
N PHE A 901 -37.19 4.03 35.42
CA PHE A 901 -36.27 3.37 34.51
C PHE A 901 -36.20 1.88 34.81
N ILE A 902 -36.40 1.02 33.82
CA ILE A 902 -36.31 -0.43 33.90
C ILE A 902 -35.01 -0.91 33.26
N GLY A 903 -34.07 -1.42 34.08
CA GLY A 903 -32.78 -1.93 33.65
C GLY A 903 -32.83 -3.39 33.18
N LEU A 904 -32.39 -3.67 31.97
CA LEU A 904 -32.27 -5.02 31.40
C LEU A 904 -30.84 -5.58 31.54
N GLY A 905 -29.96 -4.90 32.26
CA GLY A 905 -28.62 -5.34 32.57
C GLY A 905 -28.54 -6.26 33.77
N SER A 906 -27.33 -6.70 34.16
CA SER A 906 -27.06 -7.54 35.33
C SER A 906 -27.07 -6.78 36.68
N GLY A 907 -27.20 -5.45 36.63
CA GLY A 907 -27.18 -4.57 37.80
C GLY A 907 -28.57 -4.26 38.36
N LYS A 908 -28.72 -3.01 38.81
CA LYS A 908 -29.99 -2.47 39.37
C LYS A 908 -31.11 -2.62 38.32
N THR A 909 -32.24 -3.11 38.74
CA THR A 909 -33.38 -3.45 37.88
C THR A 909 -34.36 -2.33 37.65
N GLU A 910 -34.58 -1.51 38.65
CA GLU A 910 -35.50 -0.37 38.63
C GLU A 910 -34.85 0.82 39.31
N GLU A 911 -35.03 1.98 38.75
CA GLU A 911 -34.69 3.26 39.39
C GLU A 911 -35.88 4.19 39.25
N VAL A 912 -36.49 4.52 40.38
CA VAL A 912 -37.63 5.44 40.40
C VAL A 912 -37.14 6.87 40.28
N ALA A 913 -37.74 7.61 39.34
CA ALA A 913 -37.46 9.04 39.22
C ALA A 913 -37.99 9.79 40.45
N PRO A 914 -37.23 10.79 40.94
CA PRO A 914 -37.57 11.49 42.19
C PRO A 914 -38.67 12.57 42.05
N ILE A 915 -39.80 12.21 41.43
CA ILE A 915 -40.92 13.13 41.15
C ILE A 915 -41.54 13.75 42.41
N GLU A 916 -41.36 13.12 43.57
CA GLU A 916 -41.82 13.67 44.87
C GLU A 916 -41.01 14.89 45.33
N THR A 917 -39.72 14.95 45.03
CA THR A 917 -38.82 16.05 45.36
C THR A 917 -38.54 16.98 44.23
N GLU A 918 -38.51 16.44 43.00
CA GLU A 918 -38.41 17.13 41.72
C GLU A 918 -39.79 17.06 41.05
N THR A 919 -40.73 17.87 41.58
CA THR A 919 -42.10 17.83 41.10
C THR A 919 -42.18 18.24 39.62
N PRO A 920 -43.11 17.69 38.81
CA PRO A 920 -43.26 18.03 37.40
C PRO A 920 -43.37 19.55 37.16
N GLU A 921 -44.01 20.30 38.09
CA GLU A 921 -44.10 21.76 38.00
C GLU A 921 -42.71 22.43 38.17
N ARG A 922 -41.95 22.03 39.22
CA ARG A 922 -40.61 22.56 39.47
C ARG A 922 -39.66 22.25 38.30
N VAL A 923 -39.67 21.00 37.81
CA VAL A 923 -38.85 20.58 36.65
C VAL A 923 -39.17 21.41 35.41
N TRP A 924 -40.47 21.74 35.22
CA TRP A 924 -40.89 22.59 34.10
C TRP A 924 -40.40 24.03 34.26
N ASP A 925 -40.44 24.59 35.45
CA ASP A 925 -39.95 25.93 35.71
C ASP A 925 -38.41 26.03 35.52
N GLU A 926 -37.68 25.01 35.96
CA GLU A 926 -36.24 24.92 35.75
C GLU A 926 -35.94 24.76 34.23
N PHE A 927 -36.69 23.95 33.52
CA PHE A 927 -36.58 23.79 32.07
C PHE A 927 -36.91 25.12 31.34
N GLN A 928 -37.96 25.82 31.75
CA GLN A 928 -38.30 27.10 31.16
C GLN A 928 -37.18 28.13 31.37
N GLN A 929 -36.59 28.15 32.58
CA GLN A 929 -35.46 29.04 32.85
C GLN A 929 -34.25 28.68 32.01
N LEU A 930 -33.92 27.37 31.85
CA LEU A 930 -32.85 26.91 30.98
C LEU A 930 -33.02 27.39 29.54
N ILE A 931 -34.21 27.27 28.98
CA ILE A 931 -34.50 27.72 27.61
C ILE A 931 -34.40 29.24 27.49
N ARG A 932 -34.90 29.99 28.47
CA ARG A 932 -34.74 31.47 28.52
C ARG A 932 -33.25 31.86 28.52
N ASP A 933 -32.43 31.17 29.27
CA ASP A 933 -31.01 31.48 29.35
C ASP A 933 -30.32 31.27 27.98
N TYR A 934 -30.70 30.22 27.24
CA TYR A 934 -30.19 29.98 25.89
C TYR A 934 -30.86 30.86 24.80
N PHE A 935 -32.01 31.47 25.03
CA PHE A 935 -32.64 32.46 24.15
C PHE A 935 -32.19 33.88 24.43
N GLY A 936 -31.51 34.11 25.55
CA GLY A 936 -30.82 35.38 25.86
C GLY A 936 -29.54 35.54 25.03
N ASP A 937 -29.04 36.75 24.87
CA ASP A 937 -27.84 37.09 24.10
C ASP A 937 -26.51 36.86 24.84
N LYS A 938 -26.57 36.51 26.14
CA LYS A 938 -25.41 36.42 27.04
C LYS A 938 -24.80 35.02 27.09
N LEU A 939 -25.62 33.96 26.97
CA LEU A 939 -25.13 32.56 27.11
C LEU A 939 -24.75 32.00 25.76
N GLY A 940 -23.53 31.45 25.67
CA GLY A 940 -23.04 30.72 24.52
C GLY A 940 -23.21 29.21 24.64
N PHE A 941 -23.17 28.50 23.54
CA PHE A 941 -23.22 27.03 23.48
C PHE A 941 -21.84 26.45 23.78
N THR A 942 -21.50 26.37 25.06
CA THR A 942 -20.18 25.94 25.54
C THR A 942 -19.92 24.47 25.26
N ALA A 943 -18.75 24.14 24.72
CA ALA A 943 -18.33 22.76 24.53
C ALA A 943 -17.99 22.09 25.86
N ARG A 944 -18.43 20.84 26.02
CA ARG A 944 -18.17 19.94 27.17
C ARG A 944 -18.39 20.65 28.53
N ARG A 945 -19.55 21.26 28.71
CA ARG A 945 -19.88 22.01 29.91
C ARG A 945 -19.86 21.14 31.16
N ALA A 946 -20.40 19.94 31.12
CA ALA A 946 -20.48 19.00 32.21
C ALA A 946 -20.32 17.54 31.70
N PRO A 947 -19.13 17.13 31.25
CA PRO A 947 -18.90 15.77 30.77
C PRO A 947 -19.08 14.78 31.93
N GLN A 948 -19.51 13.58 31.63
CA GLN A 948 -19.69 12.52 32.62
C GLN A 948 -18.33 11.98 33.07
N THR A 949 -17.44 11.77 32.08
CA THR A 949 -16.04 11.49 32.32
C THR A 949 -15.18 12.30 31.34
N THR A 950 -13.89 12.47 31.64
CA THR A 950 -12.94 13.14 30.75
C THR A 950 -12.65 12.32 29.48
N ARG A 951 -13.04 11.03 29.45
CA ARG A 951 -12.83 10.11 28.34
C ARG A 951 -14.05 9.95 27.44
N ASP A 952 -15.16 10.62 27.76
CA ASP A 952 -16.33 10.58 26.90
C ASP A 952 -15.99 11.17 25.53
N GLU A 953 -16.18 10.43 24.46
CA GLU A 953 -16.02 10.90 23.10
C GLU A 953 -17.31 11.61 22.65
N GLY A 954 -17.18 12.83 22.14
CA GLY A 954 -18.29 13.60 21.59
C GLY A 954 -18.23 13.63 20.08
N ASP A 955 -19.39 13.55 19.41
CA ASP A 955 -19.51 13.59 17.93
C ASP A 955 -18.84 14.84 17.32
N TYR A 956 -18.68 15.91 18.09
CA TYR A 956 -18.17 17.20 17.62
C TYR A 956 -16.86 17.64 18.28
N ASP A 957 -16.13 16.74 18.92
CA ASP A 957 -14.87 17.05 19.61
C ASP A 957 -13.82 17.63 18.65
N HIS A 958 -13.69 17.07 17.43
CA HIS A 958 -12.80 17.62 16.40
C HIS A 958 -13.20 19.02 15.96
N LEU A 959 -14.50 19.27 15.80
CA LEU A 959 -15.01 20.59 15.45
C LEU A 959 -14.75 21.61 16.56
N ALA A 960 -14.92 21.19 17.81
CA ALA A 960 -14.63 21.99 19.01
C ALA A 960 -13.12 22.11 19.28
N ARG A 961 -12.28 21.38 18.56
CA ARG A 961 -10.83 21.28 18.77
C ARG A 961 -10.49 20.85 20.21
N PHE A 962 -11.30 19.94 20.78
CA PHE A 962 -11.04 19.36 22.11
C PHE A 962 -9.69 18.62 22.10
N GLY A 963 -8.91 18.85 23.16
CA GLY A 963 -7.51 18.39 23.25
C GLY A 963 -6.50 19.54 23.08
N GLU A 964 -6.90 20.66 22.49
CA GLU A 964 -6.13 21.92 22.49
C GLU A 964 -6.46 22.81 23.68
N TRP A 965 -7.59 22.58 24.32
CA TRP A 965 -8.06 23.21 25.55
C TRP A 965 -8.54 22.15 26.52
N ASP A 966 -8.58 22.49 27.82
CA ASP A 966 -9.07 21.64 28.91
C ASP A 966 -10.48 22.06 29.38
N VAL A 967 -11.23 21.11 29.96
CA VAL A 967 -12.59 21.38 30.49
C VAL A 967 -12.60 22.39 31.65
N SER A 968 -11.46 22.60 32.29
CA SER A 968 -11.28 23.65 33.33
C SER A 968 -11.04 25.04 32.74
N ASP A 969 -10.73 25.16 31.44
CA ASP A 969 -10.53 26.43 30.78
C ASP A 969 -11.84 27.22 30.71
N LYS A 970 -11.73 28.52 30.90
CA LYS A 970 -12.89 29.41 30.78
C LYS A 970 -13.45 29.38 29.36
N PRO A 971 -14.77 29.24 29.21
CA PRO A 971 -15.40 29.36 27.91
C PRO A 971 -15.08 30.71 27.25
N ASN A 972 -14.90 30.69 25.93
CA ASN A 972 -14.69 31.86 25.13
C ASN A 972 -16.01 32.20 24.37
N PRO A 973 -16.90 33.05 24.93
CA PRO A 973 -18.14 33.43 24.27
C PRO A 973 -17.85 34.29 23.03
N GLU A 974 -18.32 33.84 21.89
CA GLU A 974 -18.11 34.52 20.59
C GLU A 974 -19.44 34.67 19.87
N VAL A 975 -19.72 35.88 19.38
CA VAL A 975 -20.86 36.09 18.49
C VAL A 975 -20.53 35.52 17.12
N VAL A 976 -21.39 34.66 16.60
CA VAL A 976 -21.20 33.99 15.30
C VAL A 976 -22.45 34.18 14.45
N GLY A 977 -22.27 34.52 13.16
CA GLY A 977 -23.32 34.64 12.17
C GLY A 977 -23.85 36.05 11.94
#